data_5bcc5307469946fe1550a395c7606be7
#
_entry.id   5bcc5307469946fe1550a395c7606be7
#
_cell.length_a   1.000
_cell.length_b   1.000
_cell.length_c   1.000
_cell.angle_alpha   90.00
_cell.angle_beta   90.00
_cell.angle_gamma   90.00
#
_symmetry.space_group_name_H-M   'P 1'
#
loop_
_entity.id
_entity.type
_entity.pdbx_description
1 polymer ?
#
loop_
_entity_poly.entity_id
_entity_poly.type
_entity_poly.pdbx_seq_one_letter_code
_entity_poly.pdbx_strand_id
1 'polypeptide(L)'
;MKVIKKDGTLEGYDFMKIKNAVTKSAKRVMIDLDDEAFDRLKDIVELRLSLLNTELIPIADMHNVVEESLEQFDPRIAKSYKDYRNYKKDFVHMMDKVYQKSQSIRFIGDKENANTDSTLVATKRCLIFNDLNKRLYRKFFMTQEELQACKDGYIYVHDQSARLDTMNCCLCDVGSVMKGGFEMGNIWYNEPKTLDTAFDVLGDIILSTASQQYGGFTVPEVDKILSPYAVKSFKKYVDEYYQMISAYSELDSDDVSKNANTYAMQKVKRDFEQGFQGIEMKLNTVGSSRGDYPFITMTFGLATDEFGKMASITFLEVHAKGQGKEGNKKPVLFPKLVFLYDENLHGEGCINEDVFEEGIECSSKTMYPDWLSLTGEGYVASMYKKYGRVVSPMGCRAFLSPWYEKGGIHPADKSDKPVFVGRFNIGAVSLHLPMILAKSRQESKDFYEVLDYYLNMIRKIHQRTYDYLGEMKASTNPIQYCEGGFYGGHLKPTDKIKPLLKPMTASFGITALNELQELYNGKSLVEDGQFALDVLKYINYKVNEFKEEDGWLYAIYGTPAESLCGLQIEQFRKMYGVIENVSDRPYVSNSFHCHVTEDITPIQKQDLEGRFWDLCNGGKIQYVRYPIDYNKDAIRTLVRRAMDKGFYEGVNLSLAYCDDCGHQELEMDVCPVCGSTNLTKIDRMNGYLSYSRVHGDTRLNSAKMAEIKERKSM
;
A
#
# COMPACT_ATOMS: atom_id res chain seq x y z
N MET A 1 8.20 -41.41 -37.08
CA MET A 1 7.27 -41.56 -35.92
C MET A 1 5.86 -41.18 -36.35
N LYS A 2 4.85 -41.96 -35.91
CA LYS A 2 3.40 -41.67 -36.13
C LYS A 2 2.71 -41.54 -34.77
N VAL A 3 1.70 -40.67 -34.74
CA VAL A 3 0.90 -40.39 -33.51
C VAL A 3 -0.44 -41.13 -33.63
N ILE A 4 -0.80 -41.89 -32.58
CA ILE A 4 -2.11 -42.52 -32.45
C ILE A 4 -3.08 -41.52 -31.81
N LYS A 5 -4.11 -41.11 -32.56
CA LYS A 5 -5.14 -40.16 -32.07
C LYS A 5 -6.11 -40.86 -31.08
N LYS A 6 -6.97 -40.04 -30.44
CA LYS A 6 -8.00 -40.52 -29.48
C LYS A 6 -9.02 -41.49 -30.15
N ASP A 7 -9.25 -41.34 -31.44
CA ASP A 7 -10.13 -42.18 -32.25
C ASP A 7 -9.43 -43.41 -32.86
N GLY A 8 -8.13 -43.65 -32.50
CA GLY A 8 -7.31 -44.75 -32.98
C GLY A 8 -6.68 -44.52 -34.37
N THR A 9 -6.95 -43.40 -35.05
CA THR A 9 -6.33 -43.10 -36.36
C THR A 9 -4.84 -42.75 -36.20
N LEU A 10 -4.05 -43.02 -37.25
CA LEU A 10 -2.61 -42.73 -37.30
C LEU A 10 -2.34 -41.47 -38.09
N GLU A 11 -1.53 -40.59 -37.55
CA GLU A 11 -1.06 -39.36 -38.21
C GLU A 11 0.46 -39.24 -38.07
N GLY A 12 1.13 -38.70 -39.12
CA GLY A 12 2.56 -38.40 -39.03
C GLY A 12 2.87 -37.32 -37.99
N TYR A 13 4.03 -37.44 -37.33
CA TYR A 13 4.52 -36.38 -36.47
C TYR A 13 4.70 -35.07 -37.26
N ASP A 14 4.20 -33.98 -36.72
CA ASP A 14 4.25 -32.64 -37.31
C ASP A 14 4.46 -31.59 -36.20
N PHE A 15 5.67 -31.05 -36.13
CA PHE A 15 6.02 -30.01 -35.12
C PHE A 15 5.18 -28.74 -35.27
N MET A 16 4.67 -28.40 -36.48
CA MET A 16 3.84 -27.23 -36.65
C MET A 16 2.56 -27.27 -35.81
N LYS A 17 2.02 -28.44 -35.50
CA LYS A 17 0.88 -28.58 -34.60
C LYS A 17 1.24 -28.25 -33.16
N ILE A 18 2.45 -28.64 -32.73
CA ILE A 18 3.01 -28.28 -31.42
C ILE A 18 3.26 -26.78 -31.37
N LYS A 19 3.92 -26.21 -32.41
CA LYS A 19 4.17 -24.76 -32.51
C LYS A 19 2.87 -23.95 -32.35
N ASN A 20 1.82 -24.35 -33.07
CA ASN A 20 0.50 -23.68 -32.99
C ASN A 20 -0.15 -23.78 -31.60
N ALA A 21 -0.04 -24.92 -30.93
CA ALA A 21 -0.59 -25.10 -29.60
C ALA A 21 0.21 -24.33 -28.54
N VAL A 22 1.53 -24.33 -28.66
CA VAL A 22 2.44 -23.59 -27.77
C VAL A 22 2.30 -22.09 -27.97
N THR A 23 2.16 -21.59 -29.21
CA THR A 23 1.90 -20.15 -29.48
C THR A 23 0.65 -19.68 -28.75
N LYS A 24 -0.44 -20.47 -28.81
CA LYS A 24 -1.67 -20.12 -28.09
C LYS A 24 -1.48 -20.13 -26.57
N SER A 25 -0.67 -21.04 -26.06
CA SER A 25 -0.37 -21.13 -24.62
C SER A 25 0.54 -20.02 -24.13
N ALA A 26 1.56 -19.66 -24.92
CA ALA A 26 2.46 -18.54 -24.66
C ALA A 26 1.70 -17.19 -24.65
N LYS A 27 0.84 -16.94 -25.64
CA LYS A 27 0.00 -15.73 -25.69
C LYS A 27 -0.92 -15.57 -24.48
N ARG A 28 -1.42 -16.67 -23.89
CA ARG A 28 -2.24 -16.60 -22.67
C ARG A 28 -1.48 -16.12 -21.44
N VAL A 29 -0.18 -16.35 -21.42
CA VAL A 29 0.72 -15.88 -20.33
C VAL A 29 1.56 -14.69 -20.77
N MET A 30 1.11 -14.00 -21.84
CA MET A 30 1.70 -12.77 -22.37
C MET A 30 3.17 -12.92 -22.78
N ILE A 31 3.52 -14.08 -23.34
CA ILE A 31 4.84 -14.37 -23.90
C ILE A 31 4.74 -14.47 -25.39
N ASP A 32 5.51 -13.68 -26.12
CA ASP A 32 5.73 -13.81 -27.56
C ASP A 32 7.02 -14.59 -27.80
N LEU A 33 6.93 -15.67 -28.61
CA LEU A 33 8.05 -16.49 -29.00
C LEU A 33 8.45 -16.17 -30.43
N ASP A 34 9.72 -15.91 -30.65
CA ASP A 34 10.32 -15.76 -31.97
C ASP A 34 10.65 -17.14 -32.58
N ASP A 35 11.12 -17.14 -33.82
CA ASP A 35 11.45 -18.38 -34.52
C ASP A 35 12.65 -19.10 -33.89
N GLU A 36 13.63 -18.37 -33.36
CA GLU A 36 14.77 -18.96 -32.66
C GLU A 36 14.35 -19.69 -31.37
N ALA A 37 13.40 -19.15 -30.63
CA ALA A 37 12.81 -19.80 -29.44
C ALA A 37 12.07 -21.09 -29.83
N PHE A 38 11.35 -21.08 -30.97
CA PHE A 38 10.69 -22.28 -31.47
C PHE A 38 11.67 -23.35 -31.97
N ASP A 39 12.80 -22.96 -32.57
CA ASP A 39 13.82 -23.90 -32.98
C ASP A 39 14.45 -24.58 -31.76
N ARG A 40 14.77 -23.86 -30.71
CA ARG A 40 15.25 -24.42 -29.42
C ARG A 40 14.22 -25.39 -28.80
N LEU A 41 12.94 -25.01 -28.78
CA LEU A 41 11.88 -25.87 -28.28
C LEU A 41 11.74 -27.16 -29.10
N LYS A 42 11.85 -27.05 -30.42
CA LYS A 42 11.82 -28.18 -31.34
C LYS A 42 12.92 -29.17 -31.03
N ASP A 43 14.14 -28.69 -30.86
CA ASP A 43 15.30 -29.53 -30.52
C ASP A 43 15.07 -30.30 -29.22
N ILE A 44 14.52 -29.64 -28.18
CA ILE A 44 14.19 -30.29 -26.90
C ILE A 44 13.14 -31.37 -27.10
N VAL A 45 12.05 -31.11 -27.82
CA VAL A 45 10.96 -32.04 -28.09
C VAL A 45 11.47 -33.24 -28.88
N GLU A 46 12.22 -33.01 -29.97
CA GLU A 46 12.73 -34.05 -30.85
C GLU A 46 13.77 -34.93 -30.14
N LEU A 47 14.62 -34.35 -29.30
CA LEU A 47 15.54 -35.11 -28.44
C LEU A 47 14.77 -36.03 -27.51
N ARG A 48 13.73 -35.58 -26.81
CA ARG A 48 12.91 -36.42 -25.92
C ARG A 48 12.18 -37.49 -26.69
N LEU A 49 11.65 -37.21 -27.87
CA LEU A 49 11.00 -38.18 -28.73
C LEU A 49 11.99 -39.26 -29.21
N SER A 50 13.23 -38.93 -29.51
CA SER A 50 14.25 -39.87 -29.91
C SER A 50 14.62 -40.86 -28.77
N LEU A 51 14.60 -40.39 -27.52
CA LEU A 51 14.87 -41.23 -26.35
C LEU A 51 13.78 -42.28 -26.07
N LEU A 52 12.54 -42.08 -26.56
CA LEU A 52 11.46 -43.05 -26.39
C LEU A 52 11.63 -44.29 -27.27
N ASN A 53 12.47 -44.24 -28.27
CA ASN A 53 12.81 -45.33 -29.19
C ASN A 53 11.58 -46.11 -29.71
N THR A 54 10.51 -45.41 -30.10
CA THR A 54 9.26 -45.96 -30.61
C THR A 54 8.87 -45.29 -31.94
N GLU A 55 8.30 -46.07 -32.83
CA GLU A 55 7.75 -45.57 -34.10
C GLU A 55 6.30 -45.05 -33.97
N LEU A 56 5.59 -45.50 -32.92
CA LEU A 56 4.21 -45.16 -32.64
C LEU A 56 4.06 -44.56 -31.26
N ILE A 57 3.47 -43.39 -31.10
CA ILE A 57 3.24 -42.74 -29.83
C ILE A 57 1.76 -42.38 -29.65
N PRO A 58 1.12 -42.79 -28.56
CA PRO A 58 -0.22 -42.27 -28.22
C PRO A 58 -0.24 -40.76 -28.05
N ILE A 59 -1.33 -40.10 -28.47
CA ILE A 59 -1.46 -38.63 -28.34
C ILE A 59 -1.33 -38.16 -26.88
N ALA A 60 -1.72 -38.99 -25.91
CA ALA A 60 -1.56 -38.68 -24.49
C ALA A 60 -0.08 -38.57 -24.10
N ASP A 61 0.74 -39.48 -24.58
CA ASP A 61 2.18 -39.52 -24.30
C ASP A 61 2.91 -38.40 -25.08
N MET A 62 2.47 -38.11 -26.30
CA MET A 62 2.94 -36.92 -27.04
C MET A 62 2.71 -35.63 -26.25
N HIS A 63 1.55 -35.48 -25.64
CA HIS A 63 1.29 -34.31 -24.78
C HIS A 63 2.21 -34.27 -23.56
N ASN A 64 2.51 -35.42 -22.95
CA ASN A 64 3.43 -35.47 -21.81
C ASN A 64 4.84 -35.06 -22.23
N VAL A 65 5.33 -35.52 -23.38
CA VAL A 65 6.63 -35.10 -23.94
C VAL A 65 6.68 -33.59 -24.16
N VAL A 66 5.62 -33.02 -24.73
CA VAL A 66 5.55 -31.56 -24.95
C VAL A 66 5.50 -30.80 -23.62
N GLU A 67 4.73 -31.27 -22.62
CA GLU A 67 4.67 -30.66 -21.30
C GLU A 67 6.03 -30.64 -20.60
N GLU A 68 6.73 -31.80 -20.58
CA GLU A 68 8.07 -31.90 -19.99
C GLU A 68 9.11 -31.05 -20.73
N SER A 69 8.99 -30.95 -22.04
CA SER A 69 9.86 -30.08 -22.85
C SER A 69 9.62 -28.61 -22.57
N LEU A 70 8.37 -28.21 -22.40
CA LEU A 70 7.98 -26.86 -22.02
C LEU A 70 8.38 -26.53 -20.58
N GLU A 71 8.32 -27.48 -19.64
CA GLU A 71 8.77 -27.27 -18.27
C GLU A 71 10.26 -26.92 -18.21
N GLN A 72 11.07 -27.54 -19.07
CA GLN A 72 12.47 -27.21 -19.24
C GLN A 72 12.67 -25.87 -19.97
N PHE A 73 11.80 -25.52 -20.92
CA PHE A 73 11.90 -24.33 -21.76
C PHE A 73 11.40 -23.05 -21.08
N ASP A 74 10.14 -23.05 -20.61
CA ASP A 74 9.50 -22.01 -19.80
C ASP A 74 8.34 -22.61 -19.00
N PRO A 75 8.45 -22.70 -17.67
CA PRO A 75 7.43 -23.31 -16.81
C PRO A 75 6.06 -22.63 -16.86
N ARG A 76 5.99 -21.33 -17.22
CA ARG A 76 4.71 -20.60 -17.36
C ARG A 76 3.95 -21.06 -18.60
N ILE A 77 4.68 -21.28 -19.72
CA ILE A 77 4.10 -21.82 -20.94
C ILE A 77 3.68 -23.27 -20.73
N ALA A 78 4.51 -24.07 -20.05
CA ALA A 78 4.20 -25.45 -19.70
C ALA A 78 2.89 -25.53 -18.91
N LYS A 79 2.75 -24.73 -17.87
CA LYS A 79 1.53 -24.63 -17.07
C LYS A 79 0.31 -24.25 -17.91
N SER A 80 0.45 -23.21 -18.75
CA SER A 80 -0.64 -22.76 -19.63
C SER A 80 -1.05 -23.84 -20.65
N TYR A 81 -0.09 -24.60 -21.17
CA TYR A 81 -0.33 -25.71 -22.10
C TYR A 81 -1.08 -26.88 -21.42
N LYS A 82 -0.64 -27.30 -20.24
CA LYS A 82 -1.27 -28.32 -19.41
C LYS A 82 -2.69 -27.94 -19.00
N ASP A 83 -2.88 -26.69 -18.58
CA ASP A 83 -4.17 -26.13 -18.20
C ASP A 83 -5.14 -26.13 -19.39
N TYR A 84 -4.68 -25.85 -20.61
CA TYR A 84 -5.52 -25.91 -21.82
C TYR A 84 -5.95 -27.33 -22.18
N ARG A 85 -5.07 -28.30 -21.98
CA ARG A 85 -5.41 -29.72 -22.22
C ARG A 85 -6.55 -30.21 -21.29
N ASN A 86 -6.51 -29.75 -20.03
CA ASN A 86 -7.51 -30.07 -19.01
C ASN A 86 -8.64 -29.03 -18.95
N TYR A 87 -8.65 -28.07 -19.84
CA TYR A 87 -9.46 -26.85 -19.83
C TYR A 87 -10.92 -27.05 -19.41
N LYS A 88 -11.62 -28.03 -19.97
CA LYS A 88 -13.06 -28.20 -19.73
C LYS A 88 -13.35 -28.59 -18.28
N LYS A 89 -12.58 -29.51 -17.72
CA LYS A 89 -12.76 -30.00 -16.34
C LYS A 89 -12.32 -28.93 -15.34
N ASP A 90 -11.16 -28.32 -15.57
CA ASP A 90 -10.59 -27.31 -14.69
C ASP A 90 -11.40 -26.01 -14.73
N PHE A 91 -11.92 -25.63 -15.91
CA PHE A 91 -12.76 -24.46 -16.06
C PHE A 91 -14.08 -24.60 -15.30
N VAL A 92 -14.79 -25.73 -15.45
CA VAL A 92 -16.02 -26.00 -14.70
C VAL A 92 -15.78 -25.94 -13.21
N HIS A 93 -14.72 -26.61 -12.71
CA HIS A 93 -14.38 -26.60 -11.30
C HIS A 93 -14.01 -25.20 -10.78
N MET A 94 -13.29 -24.40 -11.59
CA MET A 94 -12.99 -23.01 -11.25
C MET A 94 -14.28 -22.17 -11.18
N MET A 95 -15.18 -22.31 -12.14
CA MET A 95 -16.44 -21.59 -12.15
C MET A 95 -17.36 -21.99 -11.00
N ASP A 96 -17.39 -23.25 -10.62
CA ASP A 96 -18.14 -23.72 -9.44
C ASP A 96 -17.62 -23.04 -8.16
N LYS A 97 -16.30 -22.94 -8.01
CA LYS A 97 -15.69 -22.24 -6.87
C LYS A 97 -15.98 -20.74 -6.88
N VAL A 98 -15.93 -20.08 -8.06
CA VAL A 98 -16.32 -18.69 -8.21
C VAL A 98 -17.79 -18.49 -7.84
N TYR A 99 -18.66 -19.38 -8.32
CA TYR A 99 -20.07 -19.34 -7.97
C TYR A 99 -20.30 -19.46 -6.45
N GLN A 100 -19.71 -20.46 -5.80
CA GLN A 100 -19.83 -20.66 -4.35
C GLN A 100 -19.34 -19.44 -3.55
N LYS A 101 -18.15 -18.90 -3.90
CA LYS A 101 -17.64 -17.69 -3.25
C LYS A 101 -18.53 -16.48 -3.52
N SER A 102 -19.08 -16.33 -4.74
CA SER A 102 -19.99 -15.24 -5.06
C SER A 102 -21.28 -15.27 -4.25
N GLN A 103 -21.83 -16.47 -4.00
CA GLN A 103 -22.99 -16.63 -3.11
C GLN A 103 -22.66 -16.26 -1.66
N SER A 104 -21.50 -16.70 -1.16
CA SER A 104 -21.02 -16.30 0.17
C SER A 104 -20.91 -14.78 0.30
N ILE A 105 -20.26 -14.10 -0.66
CA ILE A 105 -20.14 -12.63 -0.66
C ILE A 105 -21.51 -11.95 -0.70
N ARG A 106 -22.44 -12.45 -1.52
CA ARG A 106 -23.78 -11.85 -1.67
C ARG A 106 -24.62 -11.93 -0.42
N PHE A 107 -24.57 -13.05 0.31
CA PHE A 107 -25.48 -13.33 1.42
C PHE A 107 -24.83 -13.19 2.80
N ILE A 108 -23.54 -13.44 2.93
CA ILE A 108 -22.82 -13.42 4.21
C ILE A 108 -21.94 -12.18 4.33
N GLY A 109 -21.33 -11.70 3.22
CA GLY A 109 -20.35 -10.63 3.18
C GLY A 109 -18.92 -11.12 3.27
N ASP A 110 -18.00 -10.20 3.50
CA ASP A 110 -16.55 -10.44 3.63
C ASP A 110 -16.00 -9.62 4.80
N LYS A 111 -15.19 -10.25 5.65
CA LYS A 111 -14.58 -9.63 6.85
C LYS A 111 -13.03 -9.63 6.77
N GLU A 112 -12.46 -9.89 5.61
CA GLU A 112 -10.99 -9.95 5.45
C GLU A 112 -10.36 -8.57 5.28
N ASN A 113 -11.14 -7.57 4.83
CA ASN A 113 -10.65 -6.23 4.58
C ASN A 113 -11.49 -5.19 5.35
N ALA A 114 -10.86 -4.51 6.30
CA ALA A 114 -11.49 -3.50 7.14
C ALA A 114 -11.98 -2.26 6.38
N ASN A 115 -11.39 -1.96 5.21
CA ASN A 115 -11.76 -0.82 4.36
C ASN A 115 -12.96 -1.08 3.45
N THR A 116 -13.53 -2.27 3.46
CA THR A 116 -14.67 -2.60 2.60
C THR A 116 -15.96 -2.72 3.37
N ASP A 117 -17.03 -2.16 2.83
CA ASP A 117 -18.38 -2.37 3.31
C ASP A 117 -19.10 -3.38 2.41
N SER A 118 -19.02 -4.65 2.76
CA SER A 118 -19.57 -5.74 1.96
C SER A 118 -21.12 -5.77 1.91
N THR A 119 -21.80 -4.84 2.56
CA THR A 119 -23.26 -4.66 2.44
C THR A 119 -23.63 -3.95 1.13
N LEU A 120 -22.74 -3.11 0.60
CA LEU A 120 -22.98 -2.30 -0.59
C LEU A 120 -22.87 -3.10 -1.89
N VAL A 121 -23.71 -2.79 -2.88
CA VAL A 121 -23.74 -3.48 -4.17
C VAL A 121 -22.43 -3.31 -4.95
N ALA A 122 -21.85 -2.10 -4.98
CA ALA A 122 -20.58 -1.83 -5.62
C ALA A 122 -19.44 -2.68 -5.04
N THR A 123 -19.37 -2.75 -3.71
CA THR A 123 -18.40 -3.58 -2.99
C THR A 123 -18.58 -5.07 -3.30
N LYS A 124 -19.81 -5.59 -3.28
CA LYS A 124 -20.07 -6.99 -3.64
C LYS A 124 -19.62 -7.35 -5.04
N ARG A 125 -19.87 -6.47 -6.03
CA ARG A 125 -19.39 -6.65 -7.41
C ARG A 125 -17.88 -6.71 -7.48
N CYS A 126 -17.21 -5.78 -6.82
CA CYS A 126 -15.77 -5.71 -6.77
C CYS A 126 -15.15 -6.95 -6.11
N LEU A 127 -15.68 -7.40 -4.98
CA LEU A 127 -15.20 -8.61 -4.29
C LEU A 127 -15.32 -9.87 -5.15
N ILE A 128 -16.42 -10.03 -5.91
CA ILE A 128 -16.58 -11.16 -6.85
C ILE A 128 -15.57 -11.06 -7.99
N PHE A 129 -15.37 -9.88 -8.56
CA PHE A 129 -14.37 -9.66 -9.61
C PHE A 129 -12.94 -9.92 -9.09
N ASN A 130 -12.64 -9.47 -7.88
CA ASN A 130 -11.35 -9.69 -7.24
C ASN A 130 -11.07 -11.18 -7.01
N ASP A 131 -12.06 -11.98 -6.60
CA ASP A 131 -11.91 -13.44 -6.47
C ASP A 131 -11.60 -14.10 -7.82
N LEU A 132 -12.27 -13.68 -8.88
CA LEU A 132 -12.00 -14.16 -10.23
C LEU A 132 -10.57 -13.80 -10.68
N ASN A 133 -10.17 -12.54 -10.55
CA ASN A 133 -8.83 -12.07 -10.92
C ASN A 133 -7.72 -12.78 -10.13
N LYS A 134 -7.91 -12.99 -8.83
CA LYS A 134 -6.98 -13.76 -8.00
C LYS A 134 -6.77 -15.19 -8.53
N ARG A 135 -7.84 -15.84 -9.01
CA ARG A 135 -7.75 -17.18 -9.63
C ARG A 135 -7.04 -17.15 -10.96
N LEU A 136 -7.31 -16.13 -11.80
CA LEU A 136 -6.61 -15.93 -13.07
C LEU A 136 -5.13 -15.68 -12.86
N TYR A 137 -4.76 -14.77 -11.91
CA TYR A 137 -3.38 -14.51 -11.55
C TYR A 137 -2.64 -15.80 -11.15
N ARG A 138 -3.21 -16.58 -10.24
CA ARG A 138 -2.65 -17.87 -9.79
C ARG A 138 -2.50 -18.88 -10.91
N LYS A 139 -3.46 -18.93 -11.82
CA LYS A 139 -3.48 -19.92 -12.89
C LYS A 139 -2.50 -19.60 -14.02
N PHE A 140 -2.39 -18.34 -14.42
CA PHE A 140 -1.67 -17.95 -15.64
C PHE A 140 -0.34 -17.24 -15.41
N PHE A 141 -0.11 -16.68 -14.23
CA PHE A 141 1.08 -15.86 -13.95
C PHE A 141 2.04 -16.45 -12.91
N MET A 142 1.56 -17.34 -12.06
CA MET A 142 2.40 -18.00 -11.07
C MET A 142 2.88 -19.35 -11.57
N THR A 143 4.12 -19.71 -11.25
CA THR A 143 4.63 -21.09 -11.45
C THR A 143 4.03 -22.06 -10.43
N GLN A 144 4.18 -23.35 -10.64
CA GLN A 144 3.71 -24.36 -9.67
C GLN A 144 4.46 -24.27 -8.34
N GLU A 145 5.77 -23.98 -8.39
CA GLU A 145 6.60 -23.81 -7.18
C GLU A 145 6.15 -22.58 -6.36
N GLU A 146 5.91 -21.45 -7.03
CA GLU A 146 5.40 -20.25 -6.38
C GLU A 146 4.02 -20.46 -5.76
N LEU A 147 3.12 -21.15 -6.48
CA LEU A 147 1.79 -21.52 -5.96
C LEU A 147 1.90 -22.41 -4.73
N GLN A 148 2.80 -23.40 -4.76
CA GLN A 148 3.02 -24.31 -3.64
C GLN A 148 3.62 -23.54 -2.46
N ALA A 149 4.62 -22.68 -2.68
CA ALA A 149 5.22 -21.85 -1.64
C ALA A 149 4.20 -20.92 -0.97
N CYS A 150 3.27 -20.34 -1.75
CA CYS A 150 2.16 -19.53 -1.21
C CYS A 150 1.15 -20.37 -0.43
N LYS A 151 0.84 -21.59 -0.90
CA LYS A 151 -0.11 -22.50 -0.25
C LYS A 151 0.44 -23.02 1.07
N ASP A 152 1.71 -23.37 1.09
CA ASP A 152 2.40 -23.87 2.28
C ASP A 152 2.67 -22.74 3.30
N GLY A 153 2.78 -21.49 2.83
CA GLY A 153 2.92 -20.31 3.68
C GLY A 153 4.34 -19.77 3.83
N TYR A 154 5.28 -20.17 2.96
CA TYR A 154 6.64 -19.60 2.96
C TYR A 154 6.70 -18.18 2.42
N ILE A 155 5.90 -17.89 1.39
CA ILE A 155 5.74 -16.57 0.82
C ILE A 155 4.26 -16.19 0.71
N TYR A 156 3.99 -14.89 0.68
CA TYR A 156 2.66 -14.34 0.42
C TYR A 156 2.76 -13.24 -0.64
N VAL A 157 2.12 -13.46 -1.79
CA VAL A 157 2.01 -12.45 -2.84
C VAL A 157 0.79 -11.60 -2.52
N HIS A 158 1.04 -10.32 -2.19
CA HIS A 158 -0.03 -9.37 -1.86
C HIS A 158 -0.84 -8.99 -3.10
N ASP A 159 -2.12 -8.68 -2.89
CA ASP A 159 -3.01 -8.05 -3.87
C ASP A 159 -3.10 -8.79 -5.21
N GLN A 160 -3.10 -10.13 -5.17
CA GLN A 160 -3.16 -10.98 -6.36
C GLN A 160 -4.36 -10.67 -7.28
N SER A 161 -5.45 -10.13 -6.72
CA SER A 161 -6.64 -9.75 -7.46
C SER A 161 -6.46 -8.53 -8.36
N ALA A 162 -5.46 -7.69 -8.11
CA ALA A 162 -5.27 -6.43 -8.80
C ALA A 162 -3.96 -6.35 -9.61
N ARG A 163 -3.02 -7.30 -9.39
CA ARG A 163 -1.69 -7.27 -10.02
C ARG A 163 -1.68 -7.44 -11.54
N LEU A 164 -2.79 -7.86 -12.13
CA LEU A 164 -2.95 -7.95 -13.59
C LEU A 164 -3.33 -6.62 -14.25
N ASP A 165 -3.82 -5.67 -13.47
CA ASP A 165 -4.47 -4.49 -14.02
C ASP A 165 -3.66 -3.21 -13.78
N THR A 166 -2.96 -3.11 -12.62
CA THR A 166 -2.38 -1.85 -12.20
C THR A 166 -1.30 -2.00 -11.11
N MET A 167 -0.72 -0.86 -10.71
CA MET A 167 0.27 -0.74 -9.63
C MET A 167 -0.36 -0.69 -8.24
N ASN A 168 0.50 -0.71 -7.22
CA ASN A 168 0.10 -0.62 -5.82
C ASN A 168 -0.03 0.85 -5.34
N CYS A 169 0.85 1.30 -4.44
CA CYS A 169 0.78 2.63 -3.84
C CYS A 169 1.55 3.68 -4.64
N CYS A 170 1.14 4.94 -4.59
CA CYS A 170 1.83 6.02 -5.29
C CYS A 170 1.96 7.31 -4.45
N LEU A 171 2.97 8.11 -4.83
CA LEU A 171 3.09 9.54 -4.53
C LEU A 171 2.75 10.29 -5.81
N CYS A 172 1.54 10.83 -5.93
CA CYS A 172 1.11 11.52 -7.13
C CYS A 172 1.54 12.99 -7.11
N ASP A 173 2.11 13.49 -8.20
CA ASP A 173 2.44 14.91 -8.35
C ASP A 173 1.20 15.71 -8.77
N VAL A 174 0.24 15.82 -7.85
CA VAL A 174 -1.02 16.51 -8.07
C VAL A 174 -0.80 18.00 -8.33
N GLY A 175 0.21 18.60 -7.67
CA GLY A 175 0.55 20.01 -7.86
C GLY A 175 0.94 20.32 -9.30
N SER A 176 1.76 19.46 -9.91
CA SER A 176 2.14 19.58 -11.33
C SER A 176 0.97 19.33 -12.28
N VAL A 177 0.11 18.38 -11.99
CA VAL A 177 -1.10 18.10 -12.79
C VAL A 177 -2.05 19.32 -12.81
N MET A 178 -2.29 19.94 -11.65
CA MET A 178 -3.22 21.08 -11.56
C MET A 178 -2.68 22.34 -12.25
N LYS A 179 -1.36 22.50 -12.32
CA LYS A 179 -0.71 23.69 -12.86
C LYS A 179 -0.78 23.69 -14.39
N GLY A 180 -1.39 24.75 -14.95
CA GLY A 180 -1.55 24.91 -16.39
C GLY A 180 -2.76 24.18 -17.00
N GLY A 181 -3.45 23.37 -16.21
CA GLY A 181 -4.59 22.56 -16.66
C GLY A 181 -4.19 21.19 -17.22
N PHE A 182 -5.18 20.31 -17.38
CA PHE A 182 -5.01 18.91 -17.83
C PHE A 182 -6.29 18.36 -18.45
N GLU A 183 -6.18 17.23 -19.14
CA GLU A 183 -7.35 16.51 -19.71
C GLU A 183 -7.76 15.35 -18.79
N MET A 184 -9.04 15.25 -18.48
CA MET A 184 -9.62 14.12 -17.75
C MET A 184 -11.01 13.80 -18.31
N GLY A 185 -11.23 12.53 -18.68
CA GLY A 185 -12.51 12.07 -19.21
C GLY A 185 -12.94 12.78 -20.50
N ASN A 186 -12.02 13.11 -21.38
CA ASN A 186 -12.21 13.88 -22.63
C ASN A 186 -12.68 15.33 -22.38
N ILE A 187 -12.43 15.87 -21.20
CA ILE A 187 -12.75 17.27 -20.84
C ILE A 187 -11.47 17.95 -20.37
N TRP A 188 -11.23 19.15 -20.86
CA TRP A 188 -10.12 19.98 -20.40
C TRP A 188 -10.49 20.69 -19.09
N TYR A 189 -9.67 20.47 -18.06
CA TYR A 189 -9.73 21.17 -16.78
C TYR A 189 -8.72 22.30 -16.80
N ASN A 190 -9.19 23.53 -16.70
CA ASN A 190 -8.31 24.69 -16.55
C ASN A 190 -7.68 24.73 -15.15
N GLU A 191 -6.50 25.31 -15.03
CA GLU A 191 -5.91 25.60 -13.73
C GLU A 191 -6.88 26.39 -12.84
N PRO A 192 -7.13 25.98 -11.59
CA PRO A 192 -8.02 26.69 -10.68
C PRO A 192 -7.63 28.15 -10.47
N LYS A 193 -8.63 29.03 -10.43
CA LYS A 193 -8.45 30.47 -10.16
C LYS A 193 -8.79 30.86 -8.73
N THR A 194 -9.40 29.96 -7.98
CA THR A 194 -9.83 30.17 -6.59
C THR A 194 -9.58 28.91 -5.77
N LEU A 195 -9.57 29.04 -4.44
CA LEU A 195 -9.30 27.95 -3.52
C LEU A 195 -10.41 26.91 -3.51
N ASP A 196 -11.68 27.34 -3.55
CA ASP A 196 -12.84 26.44 -3.62
C ASP A 196 -12.79 25.54 -4.86
N THR A 197 -12.53 26.14 -6.04
CA THR A 197 -12.32 25.39 -7.28
C THR A 197 -11.11 24.46 -7.20
N ALA A 198 -10.02 24.89 -6.52
CA ALA A 198 -8.84 24.02 -6.32
C ALA A 198 -9.18 22.77 -5.51
N PHE A 199 -10.01 22.88 -4.48
CA PHE A 199 -10.49 21.73 -3.72
C PHE A 199 -11.36 20.78 -4.55
N ASP A 200 -12.23 21.31 -5.39
CA ASP A 200 -13.08 20.47 -6.28
C ASP A 200 -12.22 19.71 -7.28
N VAL A 201 -11.30 20.39 -7.97
CA VAL A 201 -10.37 19.76 -8.93
C VAL A 201 -9.46 18.74 -8.25
N LEU A 202 -8.93 19.06 -7.06
CA LEU A 202 -8.15 18.11 -6.25
C LEU A 202 -8.96 16.84 -5.95
N GLY A 203 -10.21 17.00 -5.53
CA GLY A 203 -11.10 15.88 -5.25
C GLY A 203 -11.37 15.02 -6.50
N ASP A 204 -11.58 15.63 -7.65
CA ASP A 204 -11.80 14.93 -8.92
C ASP A 204 -10.56 14.14 -9.37
N ILE A 205 -9.38 14.77 -9.29
CA ILE A 205 -8.10 14.08 -9.57
C ILE A 205 -7.93 12.85 -8.67
N ILE A 206 -8.12 13.02 -7.37
CA ILE A 206 -7.96 11.94 -6.39
C ILE A 206 -8.91 10.79 -6.72
N LEU A 207 -10.21 11.05 -6.86
CA LEU A 207 -11.21 10.01 -7.09
C LEU A 207 -11.01 9.31 -8.43
N SER A 208 -10.72 10.05 -9.49
CA SER A 208 -10.44 9.47 -10.81
C SER A 208 -9.20 8.59 -10.79
N THR A 209 -8.10 9.11 -10.23
CA THR A 209 -6.80 8.42 -10.26
C THR A 209 -6.76 7.24 -9.29
N ALA A 210 -7.26 7.39 -8.06
CA ALA A 210 -7.30 6.32 -7.07
C ALA A 210 -8.18 5.14 -7.50
N SER A 211 -9.19 5.36 -8.34
CA SER A 211 -10.00 4.29 -8.90
C SER A 211 -9.26 3.41 -9.92
N GLN A 212 -8.12 3.88 -10.45
CA GLN A 212 -7.29 3.17 -11.43
C GLN A 212 -6.10 2.44 -10.79
N GLN A 213 -6.03 2.39 -9.48
CA GLN A 213 -4.98 1.65 -8.73
C GLN A 213 -5.58 0.91 -7.54
N TYR A 214 -4.82 0.01 -6.91
CA TYR A 214 -5.35 -0.78 -5.78
C TYR A 214 -4.75 -0.43 -4.42
N GLY A 215 -3.61 0.22 -4.37
CA GLY A 215 -2.96 0.65 -3.13
C GLY A 215 -3.29 2.08 -2.71
N GLY A 216 -2.52 2.59 -1.78
CA GLY A 216 -2.67 3.95 -1.27
C GLY A 216 -2.28 5.01 -2.29
N PHE A 217 -3.03 6.09 -2.31
CA PHE A 217 -2.76 7.28 -3.11
C PHE A 217 -2.36 8.42 -2.18
N THR A 218 -1.14 8.95 -2.33
CA THR A 218 -0.64 10.03 -1.49
C THR A 218 -0.54 11.33 -2.26
N VAL A 219 -1.14 12.39 -1.71
CA VAL A 219 -0.95 13.79 -2.10
C VAL A 219 0.11 14.38 -1.18
N PRO A 220 1.35 14.59 -1.66
CA PRO A 220 2.41 15.14 -0.84
C PRO A 220 2.27 16.65 -0.68
N GLU A 221 2.55 17.18 0.53
CA GLU A 221 2.64 18.61 0.85
C GLU A 221 1.41 19.43 0.39
N VAL A 222 0.22 18.97 0.77
CA VAL A 222 -1.07 19.57 0.35
C VAL A 222 -1.20 21.05 0.77
N ASP A 223 -0.59 21.46 1.87
CA ASP A 223 -0.49 22.83 2.33
C ASP A 223 0.22 23.73 1.31
N LYS A 224 1.33 23.29 0.74
CA LYS A 224 2.05 24.00 -0.33
C LYS A 224 1.30 23.99 -1.66
N ILE A 225 0.58 22.90 -1.97
CA ILE A 225 -0.22 22.81 -3.20
C ILE A 225 -1.38 23.82 -3.17
N LEU A 226 -2.05 23.97 -2.04
CA LEU A 226 -3.23 24.81 -1.91
C LEU A 226 -2.91 26.30 -1.66
N SER A 227 -1.77 26.63 -1.06
CA SER A 227 -1.39 28.02 -0.74
C SER A 227 -1.47 28.98 -1.92
N PRO A 228 -0.96 28.68 -3.14
CA PRO A 228 -1.07 29.58 -4.28
C PRO A 228 -2.52 29.91 -4.68
N TYR A 229 -3.43 28.96 -4.52
CA TYR A 229 -4.86 29.17 -4.82
C TYR A 229 -5.55 30.00 -3.73
N ALA A 230 -5.12 29.86 -2.48
CA ALA A 230 -5.55 30.72 -1.39
C ALA A 230 -5.15 32.19 -1.62
N VAL A 231 -3.91 32.42 -2.10
CA VAL A 231 -3.46 33.77 -2.52
C VAL A 231 -4.36 34.36 -3.62
N LYS A 232 -4.75 33.54 -4.62
CA LYS A 232 -5.67 33.97 -5.68
C LYS A 232 -7.06 34.35 -5.11
N SER A 233 -7.60 33.49 -4.21
CA SER A 233 -8.87 33.79 -3.53
C SER A 233 -8.80 35.02 -2.65
N PHE A 234 -7.70 35.18 -1.90
CA PHE A 234 -7.51 36.37 -1.07
C PHE A 234 -7.58 37.65 -1.90
N LYS A 235 -6.85 37.74 -3.01
CA LYS A 235 -6.91 38.90 -3.91
C LYS A 235 -8.33 39.16 -4.43
N LYS A 236 -9.02 38.10 -4.86
CA LYS A 236 -10.40 38.17 -5.30
C LYS A 236 -11.31 38.80 -4.22
N TYR A 237 -11.18 38.32 -2.96
CA TYR A 237 -12.02 38.81 -1.86
C TYR A 237 -11.68 40.27 -1.45
N VAL A 238 -10.42 40.67 -1.56
CA VAL A 238 -10.03 42.07 -1.39
C VAL A 238 -10.71 42.95 -2.46
N ASP A 239 -10.67 42.53 -3.71
CA ASP A 239 -11.31 43.24 -4.83
C ASP A 239 -12.84 43.28 -4.65
N GLU A 240 -13.47 42.20 -4.24
CA GLU A 240 -14.90 42.12 -3.92
C GLU A 240 -15.27 43.13 -2.81
N TYR A 241 -14.46 43.22 -1.75
CA TYR A 241 -14.68 44.17 -0.68
C TYR A 241 -14.63 45.61 -1.18
N TYR A 242 -13.59 45.97 -1.97
CA TYR A 242 -13.50 47.31 -2.57
C TYR A 242 -14.68 47.63 -3.49
N GLN A 243 -15.15 46.68 -4.27
CA GLN A 243 -16.34 46.88 -5.13
C GLN A 243 -17.61 47.09 -4.29
N MET A 244 -17.82 46.38 -3.20
CA MET A 244 -18.97 46.55 -2.30
C MET A 244 -19.01 47.95 -1.66
N ILE A 245 -17.84 48.48 -1.26
CA ILE A 245 -17.77 49.77 -0.56
C ILE A 245 -17.55 50.96 -1.50
N SER A 246 -17.23 50.73 -2.78
CA SER A 246 -17.02 51.82 -3.77
C SER A 246 -18.23 52.76 -3.93
N ALA A 247 -19.41 52.31 -3.52
CA ALA A 247 -20.61 53.13 -3.48
C ALA A 247 -20.68 54.11 -2.27
N TYR A 248 -19.76 53.98 -1.30
CA TYR A 248 -19.72 54.75 -0.06
C TYR A 248 -18.46 55.63 -0.04
N SER A 249 -18.56 56.87 -0.45
CA SER A 249 -17.43 57.79 -0.73
C SER A 249 -16.77 58.45 0.49
N GLU A 250 -17.16 58.15 1.73
CA GLU A 250 -16.72 58.89 2.94
C GLU A 250 -15.87 58.07 3.92
N LEU A 251 -15.33 56.91 3.50
CA LEU A 251 -14.55 56.04 4.39
C LEU A 251 -13.04 56.38 4.32
N ASP A 252 -12.34 56.34 5.47
CA ASP A 252 -10.90 56.49 5.56
C ASP A 252 -10.20 55.34 4.81
N SER A 253 -9.20 55.69 3.98
CA SER A 253 -8.51 54.76 3.10
C SER A 253 -7.75 53.63 3.85
N ASP A 254 -7.20 53.98 5.04
CA ASP A 254 -6.40 53.02 5.84
C ASP A 254 -7.31 52.00 6.55
N ASP A 255 -8.43 52.44 7.09
CA ASP A 255 -9.45 51.58 7.69
C ASP A 255 -10.10 50.66 6.64
N VAL A 256 -10.35 51.16 5.44
CA VAL A 256 -10.88 50.37 4.33
C VAL A 256 -9.93 49.27 3.93
N SER A 257 -8.63 49.55 3.79
CA SER A 257 -7.62 48.54 3.45
C SER A 257 -7.49 47.45 4.52
N LYS A 258 -7.45 47.85 5.79
CA LYS A 258 -7.41 46.92 6.92
C LYS A 258 -8.64 46.01 6.98
N ASN A 259 -9.83 46.61 6.77
CA ASN A 259 -11.09 45.85 6.78
C ASN A 259 -11.20 44.89 5.56
N ALA A 260 -10.71 45.31 4.37
CA ALA A 260 -10.65 44.49 3.19
C ALA A 260 -9.78 43.24 3.42
N ASN A 261 -8.60 43.43 4.00
CA ASN A 261 -7.69 42.31 4.33
C ASN A 261 -8.31 41.37 5.37
N THR A 262 -8.92 41.94 6.42
CA THR A 262 -9.59 41.13 7.45
C THR A 262 -10.74 40.33 6.87
N TYR A 263 -11.57 40.91 6.03
CA TYR A 263 -12.66 40.24 5.32
C TYR A 263 -12.14 39.10 4.44
N ALA A 264 -11.12 39.40 3.63
CA ALA A 264 -10.53 38.39 2.73
C ALA A 264 -9.91 37.22 3.48
N MET A 265 -9.20 37.48 4.59
CA MET A 265 -8.63 36.41 5.44
C MET A 265 -9.70 35.51 6.05
N GLN A 266 -10.79 36.07 6.55
CA GLN A 266 -11.92 35.32 7.08
C GLN A 266 -12.59 34.42 5.99
N LYS A 267 -12.71 34.97 4.78
CA LYS A 267 -13.26 34.22 3.64
C LYS A 267 -12.35 33.07 3.22
N VAL A 268 -11.05 33.29 3.11
CA VAL A 268 -10.08 32.24 2.76
C VAL A 268 -10.05 31.17 3.83
N LYS A 269 -10.07 31.52 5.13
CA LYS A 269 -10.17 30.53 6.21
C LYS A 269 -11.42 29.69 6.06
N ARG A 270 -12.56 30.30 5.74
CA ARG A 270 -13.82 29.59 5.50
C ARG A 270 -13.75 28.68 4.28
N ASP A 271 -13.09 29.10 3.20
CA ASP A 271 -12.88 28.26 2.01
C ASP A 271 -12.05 27.02 2.35
N PHE A 272 -10.99 27.16 3.18
CA PHE A 272 -10.24 26.02 3.69
C PHE A 272 -11.10 25.08 4.54
N GLU A 273 -11.89 25.64 5.49
CA GLU A 273 -12.79 24.83 6.33
C GLU A 273 -13.77 24.02 5.48
N GLN A 274 -14.44 24.65 4.52
CA GLN A 274 -15.39 23.98 3.64
C GLN A 274 -14.72 23.01 2.68
N GLY A 275 -13.55 23.36 2.15
CA GLY A 275 -12.79 22.53 1.24
C GLY A 275 -12.30 21.23 1.91
N PHE A 276 -11.68 21.31 3.07
CA PHE A 276 -11.24 20.12 3.82
C PHE A 276 -12.43 19.27 4.28
N GLN A 277 -13.50 19.89 4.77
CA GLN A 277 -14.72 19.17 5.10
C GLN A 277 -15.28 18.42 3.87
N GLY A 278 -15.31 19.07 2.72
CA GLY A 278 -15.76 18.50 1.45
C GLY A 278 -14.90 17.31 1.00
N ILE A 279 -13.57 17.42 1.12
CA ILE A 279 -12.64 16.31 0.83
C ILE A 279 -12.88 15.15 1.79
N GLU A 280 -12.96 15.37 3.09
CA GLU A 280 -13.26 14.32 4.07
C GLU A 280 -14.56 13.60 3.76
N MET A 281 -15.62 14.32 3.41
CA MET A 281 -16.89 13.71 3.03
C MET A 281 -16.78 12.85 1.75
N LYS A 282 -16.08 13.35 0.72
CA LYS A 282 -15.85 12.62 -0.53
C LYS A 282 -15.06 11.33 -0.30
N LEU A 283 -14.05 11.35 0.58
CA LEU A 283 -13.13 10.21 0.78
C LEU A 283 -13.69 9.14 1.73
N ASN A 284 -14.71 9.45 2.53
CA ASN A 284 -15.33 8.49 3.46
C ASN A 284 -16.66 7.92 2.94
N THR A 285 -16.86 7.99 1.64
CA THR A 285 -17.99 7.36 0.94
C THR A 285 -17.50 6.42 -0.14
N VAL A 286 -18.22 5.33 -0.40
CA VAL A 286 -17.95 4.42 -1.53
C VAL A 286 -18.49 5.09 -2.80
N GLY A 287 -17.74 6.02 -3.33
CA GLY A 287 -18.10 6.82 -4.50
C GLY A 287 -17.65 6.26 -5.84
N SER A 288 -16.85 5.18 -5.85
CA SER A 288 -16.26 4.62 -7.07
C SER A 288 -16.74 3.20 -7.36
N SER A 289 -16.56 2.76 -8.61
CA SER A 289 -16.81 1.38 -9.03
C SER A 289 -15.86 0.36 -8.36
N ARG A 290 -14.79 0.82 -7.73
CA ARG A 290 -13.84 0.01 -6.98
C ARG A 290 -14.46 -0.67 -5.74
N GLY A 291 -15.54 -0.08 -5.19
CA GLY A 291 -16.32 -0.71 -4.11
C GLY A 291 -15.67 -0.67 -2.72
N ASP A 292 -14.58 0.06 -2.56
CA ASP A 292 -13.94 0.37 -1.28
C ASP A 292 -13.82 1.89 -1.08
N TYR A 293 -13.43 2.30 0.13
CA TYR A 293 -13.05 3.68 0.39
C TYR A 293 -11.73 3.99 -0.32
N PRO A 294 -11.58 5.16 -0.97
CA PRO A 294 -10.30 5.57 -1.53
C PRO A 294 -9.26 5.67 -0.42
N PHE A 295 -8.17 4.90 -0.51
CA PHE A 295 -7.11 4.89 0.50
C PHE A 295 -6.16 6.08 0.28
N ILE A 296 -6.57 7.25 0.74
CA ILE A 296 -5.87 8.51 0.51
C ILE A 296 -5.03 8.90 1.71
N THR A 297 -3.79 9.32 1.45
CA THR A 297 -2.89 9.95 2.43
C THR A 297 -2.59 11.38 1.98
N MET A 298 -2.59 12.33 2.89
CA MET A 298 -2.17 13.70 2.65
C MET A 298 -1.07 14.07 3.62
N THR A 299 0.07 14.56 3.10
CA THR A 299 1.15 15.08 3.94
C THR A 299 1.12 16.60 3.94
N PHE A 300 1.54 17.22 5.05
CA PHE A 300 1.52 18.68 5.26
C PHE A 300 2.42 19.09 6.43
N GLY A 301 2.54 20.38 6.69
CA GLY A 301 3.21 20.98 7.85
C GLY A 301 4.45 21.79 7.51
N LEU A 302 4.98 21.71 6.28
CA LEU A 302 6.23 22.39 5.91
C LEU A 302 6.05 23.80 5.31
N ALA A 303 4.83 24.21 5.00
CA ALA A 303 4.61 25.56 4.51
C ALA A 303 4.82 26.59 5.63
N THR A 304 5.58 27.64 5.32
CA THR A 304 5.89 28.74 6.26
C THR A 304 5.20 30.05 5.89
N ASP A 305 4.60 30.12 4.70
CA ASP A 305 3.77 31.23 4.30
C ASP A 305 2.42 31.22 5.03
N GLU A 306 1.79 32.40 5.14
CA GLU A 306 0.57 32.60 5.90
C GLU A 306 -0.57 31.66 5.49
N PHE A 307 -0.76 31.46 4.18
CA PHE A 307 -1.86 30.61 3.68
C PHE A 307 -1.55 29.13 3.78
N GLY A 308 -0.30 28.72 3.62
CA GLY A 308 0.10 27.33 3.82
C GLY A 308 0.02 26.92 5.29
N LYS A 309 0.40 27.80 6.23
CA LYS A 309 0.17 27.57 7.66
C LYS A 309 -1.32 27.51 7.98
N MET A 310 -2.12 28.44 7.44
CA MET A 310 -3.58 28.42 7.59
C MET A 310 -4.18 27.12 7.07
N ALA A 311 -3.71 26.61 5.93
CA ALA A 311 -4.13 25.33 5.39
C ALA A 311 -3.86 24.19 6.38
N SER A 312 -2.63 24.08 6.92
CA SER A 312 -2.24 23.03 7.87
C SER A 312 -3.08 23.09 9.16
N ILE A 313 -3.22 24.28 9.77
CA ILE A 313 -4.00 24.46 11.00
C ILE A 313 -5.47 24.14 10.75
N THR A 314 -6.06 24.67 9.69
CA THR A 314 -7.48 24.46 9.39
C THR A 314 -7.77 22.99 9.07
N PHE A 315 -6.86 22.31 8.40
CA PHE A 315 -7.01 20.86 8.13
C PHE A 315 -7.08 20.06 9.44
N LEU A 316 -6.17 20.35 10.38
CA LEU A 316 -6.17 19.72 11.71
C LEU A 316 -7.44 20.06 12.51
N GLU A 317 -7.87 21.33 12.52
CA GLU A 317 -9.09 21.77 13.18
C GLU A 317 -10.34 21.06 12.64
N VAL A 318 -10.47 20.94 11.30
CA VAL A 318 -11.60 20.28 10.65
C VAL A 318 -11.62 18.79 11.00
N HIS A 319 -10.46 18.14 10.91
CA HIS A 319 -10.34 16.71 11.23
C HIS A 319 -10.66 16.43 12.71
N ALA A 320 -10.14 17.25 13.63
CA ALA A 320 -10.39 17.12 15.07
C ALA A 320 -11.87 17.32 15.45
N LYS A 321 -12.60 18.17 14.71
CA LYS A 321 -14.05 18.37 14.90
C LYS A 321 -14.87 17.18 14.48
N GLY A 322 -14.35 16.34 13.56
CA GLY A 322 -15.07 15.19 13.01
C GLY A 322 -16.28 15.54 12.17
N GLN A 323 -16.92 14.51 11.62
CA GLN A 323 -18.11 14.61 10.78
C GLN A 323 -19.29 13.89 11.41
N GLY A 324 -20.52 14.32 11.09
CA GLY A 324 -21.73 13.69 11.60
C GLY A 324 -22.78 14.68 12.08
N LYS A 325 -23.80 14.16 12.76
CA LYS A 325 -24.86 14.97 13.35
C LYS A 325 -24.31 15.78 14.55
N GLU A 326 -24.86 16.94 14.78
CA GLU A 326 -24.54 17.71 15.98
C GLU A 326 -24.78 16.89 17.24
N GLY A 327 -23.82 16.93 18.17
CA GLY A 327 -23.83 16.08 19.38
C GLY A 327 -23.42 14.63 19.18
N ASN A 328 -23.12 14.18 17.93
CA ASN A 328 -22.64 12.84 17.61
C ASN A 328 -21.68 12.86 16.42
N LYS A 329 -20.67 13.74 16.48
CA LYS A 329 -19.61 13.80 15.48
C LYS A 329 -18.52 12.79 15.81
N LYS A 330 -17.92 12.20 14.77
CA LYS A 330 -16.86 11.19 14.88
C LYS A 330 -15.70 11.57 13.96
N PRO A 331 -14.45 11.22 14.31
CA PRO A 331 -13.36 11.32 13.37
C PRO A 331 -13.65 10.49 12.12
N VAL A 332 -13.20 10.97 10.98
CA VAL A 332 -13.24 10.24 9.73
C VAL A 332 -11.95 9.44 9.53
N LEU A 333 -11.99 8.41 8.68
CA LEU A 333 -10.82 7.55 8.45
C LEU A 333 -9.89 8.12 7.39
N PHE A 334 -10.43 8.83 6.40
CA PHE A 334 -9.71 9.37 5.24
C PHE A 334 -9.99 10.87 5.05
N PRO A 335 -8.97 11.60 4.56
CA PRO A 335 -7.61 11.13 4.27
C PRO A 335 -6.86 10.75 5.54
N LYS A 336 -5.88 9.83 5.41
CA LYS A 336 -4.87 9.62 6.43
C LYS A 336 -3.99 10.88 6.48
N LEU A 337 -3.88 11.51 7.64
CA LEU A 337 -3.09 12.70 7.85
C LEU A 337 -1.66 12.30 8.24
N VAL A 338 -0.66 12.90 7.58
CA VAL A 338 0.75 12.72 7.93
C VAL A 338 1.41 14.08 8.11
N PHE A 339 1.85 14.35 9.33
CA PHE A 339 2.58 15.56 9.68
C PHE A 339 4.07 15.41 9.36
N LEU A 340 4.61 16.28 8.53
CA LEU A 340 6.02 16.34 8.19
C LEU A 340 6.75 17.19 9.22
N TYR A 341 7.44 16.54 10.16
CA TYR A 341 8.10 17.22 11.26
C TYR A 341 9.54 17.61 10.94
N ASP A 342 9.82 18.90 10.97
CA ASP A 342 11.15 19.48 10.92
C ASP A 342 11.41 20.27 12.21
N GLU A 343 12.40 19.87 12.99
CA GLU A 343 12.74 20.53 14.27
C GLU A 343 13.00 22.03 14.12
N ASN A 344 13.59 22.45 12.97
CA ASN A 344 13.87 23.87 12.72
C ASN A 344 12.62 24.71 12.40
N LEU A 345 11.49 24.07 12.11
CA LEU A 345 10.20 24.72 11.88
C LEU A 345 9.23 24.57 13.05
N HIS A 346 9.24 23.40 13.70
CA HIS A 346 8.22 22.96 14.66
C HIS A 346 8.75 22.87 16.11
N GLY A 347 10.06 23.07 16.29
CA GLY A 347 10.67 23.14 17.62
C GLY A 347 10.17 24.32 18.45
N GLU A 348 10.51 24.35 19.72
CA GLU A 348 10.11 25.41 20.65
C GLU A 348 10.62 26.78 20.16
N GLY A 349 9.72 27.76 20.05
CA GLY A 349 9.99 29.10 19.55
C GLY A 349 10.18 29.20 18.02
N CYS A 350 10.00 28.12 17.26
CA CYS A 350 10.10 28.14 15.81
C CYS A 350 8.82 28.62 15.13
N ILE A 351 8.94 28.96 13.84
CA ILE A 351 7.87 29.64 13.06
C ILE A 351 6.57 28.85 12.94
N ASN A 352 6.63 27.50 12.94
CA ASN A 352 5.48 26.60 12.83
C ASN A 352 5.21 25.81 14.13
N GLU A 353 5.67 26.31 15.29
CA GLU A 353 5.36 25.68 16.58
C GLU A 353 3.84 25.56 16.80
N ASP A 354 3.08 26.61 16.42
CA ASP A 354 1.62 26.63 16.49
C ASP A 354 0.96 25.51 15.65
N VAL A 355 1.51 25.22 14.47
CA VAL A 355 1.05 24.09 13.62
C VAL A 355 1.31 22.76 14.30
N PHE A 356 2.48 22.60 14.95
CA PHE A 356 2.80 21.39 15.70
C PHE A 356 1.86 21.18 16.89
N GLU A 357 1.59 22.24 17.66
CA GLU A 357 0.69 22.15 18.83
C GLU A 357 -0.76 21.82 18.42
N GLU A 358 -1.25 22.36 17.28
CA GLU A 358 -2.55 21.96 16.74
C GLU A 358 -2.54 20.49 16.28
N GLY A 359 -1.42 20.00 15.75
CA GLY A 359 -1.23 18.58 15.42
C GLY A 359 -1.31 17.67 16.67
N ILE A 360 -0.72 18.09 17.80
CA ILE A 360 -0.81 17.35 19.07
C ILE A 360 -2.26 17.34 19.59
N GLU A 361 -2.96 18.48 19.51
CA GLU A 361 -4.39 18.58 19.87
C GLU A 361 -5.22 17.61 19.03
N CYS A 362 -5.02 17.58 17.70
CA CYS A 362 -5.73 16.71 16.80
C CYS A 362 -5.41 15.22 17.09
N SER A 363 -4.12 14.86 17.26
CA SER A 363 -3.70 13.50 17.57
C SER A 363 -4.32 12.97 18.87
N SER A 364 -4.48 13.83 19.86
CA SER A 364 -5.08 13.47 21.15
C SER A 364 -6.55 13.06 21.03
N LYS A 365 -7.26 13.57 20.02
CA LYS A 365 -8.70 13.34 19.79
C LYS A 365 -8.99 12.25 18.77
N THR A 366 -8.11 12.11 17.75
CA THR A 366 -8.43 11.33 16.55
C THR A 366 -7.41 10.26 16.21
N MET A 367 -6.28 10.20 16.91
CA MET A 367 -5.07 9.41 16.57
C MET A 367 -4.35 9.88 15.29
N TYR A 368 -4.85 10.86 14.57
CA TYR A 368 -4.18 11.52 13.45
C TYR A 368 -3.79 12.96 13.84
N PRO A 369 -2.74 13.53 13.24
CA PRO A 369 -1.87 12.97 12.20
C PRO A 369 -0.91 11.90 12.72
N ASP A 370 -0.43 11.02 11.81
CA ASP A 370 0.81 10.29 12.02
C ASP A 370 1.99 11.23 11.80
N TRP A 371 3.11 10.99 12.46
CA TRP A 371 4.24 11.90 12.54
C TRP A 371 5.45 11.37 11.79
N LEU A 372 5.96 12.08 10.79
CA LEU A 372 7.15 11.71 10.04
C LEU A 372 8.31 12.65 10.37
N SER A 373 9.39 12.12 10.93
CA SER A 373 10.59 12.90 11.21
C SER A 373 11.40 13.20 9.95
N LEU A 374 11.71 14.48 9.73
CA LEU A 374 12.60 14.95 8.67
C LEU A 374 13.97 15.39 9.19
N THR A 375 14.14 15.55 10.49
CA THR A 375 15.36 16.10 11.11
C THR A 375 15.99 15.19 12.16
N GLY A 376 15.36 14.06 12.51
CA GLY A 376 15.94 13.07 13.40
C GLY A 376 17.03 12.23 12.74
N GLU A 377 17.15 10.98 13.15
CA GLU A 377 18.12 10.03 12.60
C GLU A 377 17.59 9.28 11.37
N GLY A 378 18.46 8.62 10.62
CA GLY A 378 18.13 7.65 9.59
C GLY A 378 17.97 8.20 8.17
N TYR A 379 17.44 7.34 7.30
CA TYR A 379 17.39 7.54 5.85
C TYR A 379 16.55 8.76 5.41
N VAL A 380 15.34 8.91 5.94
CA VAL A 380 14.43 10.02 5.57
C VAL A 380 15.05 11.37 5.91
N ALA A 381 15.58 11.50 7.12
CA ALA A 381 16.25 12.71 7.57
C ALA A 381 17.53 13.01 6.75
N SER A 382 18.30 11.97 6.39
CA SER A 382 19.49 12.12 5.54
C SER A 382 19.14 12.66 4.16
N MET A 383 18.07 12.20 3.54
CA MET A 383 17.60 12.68 2.23
C MET A 383 17.13 14.12 2.32
N TYR A 384 16.38 14.46 3.35
CA TYR A 384 15.88 15.82 3.58
C TYR A 384 17.03 16.80 3.83
N LYS A 385 17.95 16.47 4.76
CA LYS A 385 19.12 17.30 5.08
C LYS A 385 20.03 17.54 3.88
N LYS A 386 20.29 16.50 3.08
CA LYS A 386 21.25 16.57 1.97
C LYS A 386 20.67 17.21 0.71
N TYR A 387 19.40 16.94 0.42
CA TYR A 387 18.80 17.30 -0.87
C TYR A 387 17.58 18.21 -0.76
N GLY A 388 17.05 18.46 0.45
CA GLY A 388 15.77 19.15 0.65
C GLY A 388 14.58 18.37 0.07
N ARG A 389 14.72 17.03 -0.04
CA ARG A 389 13.68 16.16 -0.62
C ARG A 389 12.99 15.36 0.46
N VAL A 390 11.67 15.40 0.50
CA VAL A 390 10.86 14.64 1.44
C VAL A 390 10.63 13.24 0.90
N VAL A 391 10.96 12.23 1.69
CA VAL A 391 10.58 10.84 1.44
C VAL A 391 9.25 10.59 2.14
N SER A 392 8.14 10.92 1.48
CA SER A 392 6.80 10.73 2.05
C SER A 392 6.40 9.27 2.07
N PRO A 393 5.62 8.83 3.07
CA PRO A 393 5.04 7.49 3.06
C PRO A 393 3.89 7.40 2.03
N MET A 394 3.72 6.22 1.46
CA MET A 394 2.61 5.88 0.59
C MET A 394 1.64 4.95 1.31
N GLY A 395 0.35 5.28 1.28
CA GLY A 395 -0.69 4.49 1.92
C GLY A 395 -0.42 4.28 3.42
N CYS A 396 -0.28 3.03 3.86
CA CYS A 396 -0.09 2.74 5.28
C CYS A 396 1.34 3.00 5.76
N ARG A 397 2.39 2.55 5.03
CA ARG A 397 3.79 2.66 5.50
C ARG A 397 4.87 2.51 4.42
N ALA A 398 4.53 2.40 3.14
CA ALA A 398 5.50 2.16 2.08
C ALA A 398 6.36 3.38 1.81
N PHE A 399 7.65 3.17 1.60
CA PHE A 399 8.62 4.19 1.19
C PHE A 399 9.29 3.79 -0.12
N LEU A 400 9.67 4.80 -0.92
CA LEU A 400 10.38 4.61 -2.17
C LEU A 400 11.89 4.62 -1.95
N SER A 401 12.60 3.74 -2.64
CA SER A 401 14.06 3.83 -2.77
C SER A 401 14.44 5.07 -3.60
N PRO A 402 15.61 5.69 -3.36
CA PRO A 402 16.03 6.85 -4.12
C PRO A 402 16.27 6.49 -5.60
N TRP A 403 15.77 7.35 -6.48
CA TRP A 403 16.06 7.35 -7.91
C TRP A 403 16.59 8.74 -8.26
N TYR A 404 17.78 8.82 -8.82
CA TYR A 404 18.42 10.09 -9.14
C TYR A 404 18.11 10.51 -10.58
N GLU A 405 17.87 11.82 -10.77
CA GLU A 405 17.41 12.39 -12.03
C GLU A 405 18.35 12.05 -13.21
N LYS A 406 19.66 12.06 -12.99
CA LYS A 406 20.67 11.79 -14.01
C LYS A 406 21.22 10.36 -13.96
N GLY A 407 21.51 9.85 -12.78
CA GLY A 407 22.23 8.60 -12.59
C GLY A 407 21.36 7.38 -12.30
N GLY A 408 20.06 7.55 -12.09
CA GLY A 408 19.15 6.45 -11.81
C GLY A 408 19.32 5.85 -10.41
N ILE A 409 19.78 4.61 -10.30
CA ILE A 409 19.97 3.91 -9.02
C ILE A 409 21.01 4.60 -8.14
N HIS A 410 22.06 5.13 -8.75
CA HIS A 410 23.13 5.86 -8.08
C HIS A 410 23.23 7.29 -8.61
N PRO A 411 23.64 8.25 -7.78
CA PRO A 411 23.84 9.62 -8.26
C PRO A 411 24.99 9.68 -9.29
N ALA A 412 24.75 10.34 -10.42
CA ALA A 412 25.80 10.55 -11.44
C ALA A 412 26.94 11.47 -10.92
N ASP A 413 26.59 12.47 -10.11
CA ASP A 413 27.52 13.40 -9.49
C ASP A 413 26.93 13.99 -8.19
N LYS A 414 27.70 14.88 -7.51
CA LYS A 414 27.27 15.51 -6.25
C LYS A 414 26.04 16.45 -6.39
N SER A 415 25.74 16.89 -7.61
CA SER A 415 24.61 17.78 -7.89
C SER A 415 23.33 17.01 -8.24
N ASP A 416 23.44 15.71 -8.47
CA ASP A 416 22.31 14.86 -8.84
C ASP A 416 21.35 14.69 -7.67
N LYS A 417 20.05 14.86 -7.93
CA LYS A 417 19.02 14.87 -6.88
C LYS A 417 18.10 13.68 -7.03
N PRO A 418 17.69 13.08 -5.90
CA PRO A 418 16.70 12.02 -5.93
C PRO A 418 15.30 12.58 -6.19
N VAL A 419 14.50 11.82 -6.91
CA VAL A 419 13.07 12.06 -7.15
C VAL A 419 12.27 11.10 -6.29
N PHE A 420 11.29 11.62 -5.54
CA PHE A 420 10.35 10.80 -4.75
C PHE A 420 8.92 11.02 -5.23
N VAL A 421 8.51 12.25 -5.47
CA VAL A 421 7.16 12.60 -5.97
C VAL A 421 6.98 12.15 -7.42
N GLY A 422 5.78 11.72 -7.77
CA GLY A 422 5.46 11.18 -9.09
C GLY A 422 5.95 9.75 -9.29
N ARG A 423 6.08 8.95 -8.23
CA ARG A 423 6.56 7.57 -8.30
C ARG A 423 5.63 6.63 -7.55
N PHE A 424 5.77 5.32 -7.82
CA PHE A 424 4.91 4.31 -7.19
C PHE A 424 5.67 3.06 -6.79
N ASN A 425 4.99 2.23 -5.98
CA ASN A 425 5.40 0.88 -5.63
C ASN A 425 4.69 -0.12 -6.55
N ILE A 426 5.44 -1.06 -7.11
CA ILE A 426 4.91 -2.08 -8.02
C ILE A 426 4.08 -3.13 -7.29
N GLY A 427 4.43 -3.41 -6.02
CA GLY A 427 3.78 -4.39 -5.19
C GLY A 427 4.72 -5.06 -4.21
N ALA A 428 4.16 -5.80 -3.27
CA ALA A 428 4.90 -6.50 -2.24
C ALA A 428 4.71 -8.02 -2.36
N VAL A 429 5.78 -8.75 -2.02
CA VAL A 429 5.74 -10.19 -1.76
C VAL A 429 6.47 -10.43 -0.44
N SER A 430 5.80 -11.08 0.52
CA SER A 430 6.31 -11.20 1.88
C SER A 430 6.79 -12.60 2.21
N LEU A 431 7.87 -12.68 2.97
CA LEU A 431 8.41 -13.87 3.60
C LEU A 431 7.73 -14.09 4.95
N HIS A 432 7.41 -15.33 5.26
CA HIS A 432 7.07 -15.78 6.61
C HIS A 432 8.29 -16.42 7.25
N LEU A 433 9.06 -15.61 7.99
CA LEU A 433 10.40 -15.98 8.45
C LEU A 433 10.47 -17.24 9.32
N PRO A 434 9.54 -17.49 10.28
CA PRO A 434 9.54 -18.73 11.05
C PRO A 434 9.40 -20.00 10.20
N MET A 435 8.60 -19.94 9.10
CA MET A 435 8.43 -21.06 8.18
C MET A 435 9.76 -21.47 7.52
N ILE A 436 10.60 -20.48 7.19
CA ILE A 436 11.90 -20.68 6.56
C ILE A 436 12.86 -21.37 7.54
N LEU A 437 12.89 -20.93 8.80
CA LEU A 437 13.70 -21.56 9.84
C LEU A 437 13.23 -22.99 10.15
N ALA A 438 11.92 -23.20 10.26
CA ALA A 438 11.36 -24.54 10.49
C ALA A 438 11.70 -25.49 9.35
N LYS A 439 11.64 -25.04 8.09
CA LYS A 439 12.04 -25.81 6.91
C LYS A 439 13.52 -26.17 6.93
N SER A 440 14.39 -25.21 7.20
CA SER A 440 15.84 -25.40 7.32
C SER A 440 16.16 -26.51 8.33
N ARG A 441 15.54 -26.49 9.50
CA ARG A 441 15.70 -27.51 10.54
C ARG A 441 15.18 -28.88 10.11
N GLN A 442 14.00 -28.94 9.51
CA GLN A 442 13.38 -30.17 9.04
C GLN A 442 14.21 -30.85 7.95
N GLU A 443 14.77 -30.07 7.01
CA GLU A 443 15.57 -30.56 5.89
C GLU A 443 17.07 -30.68 6.23
N SER A 444 17.49 -30.29 7.45
CA SER A 444 18.90 -30.23 7.85
C SER A 444 19.78 -29.42 6.88
N LYS A 445 19.23 -28.31 6.36
CA LYS A 445 19.90 -27.37 5.47
C LYS A 445 20.30 -26.10 6.22
N ASP A 446 21.27 -25.38 5.69
CA ASP A 446 21.60 -24.05 6.19
C ASP A 446 20.39 -23.10 6.05
N PHE A 447 20.16 -22.29 7.08
CA PHE A 447 19.03 -21.35 7.10
C PHE A 447 19.13 -20.33 5.96
N TYR A 448 20.32 -19.80 5.70
CA TYR A 448 20.52 -18.78 4.68
C TYR A 448 20.40 -19.36 3.26
N GLU A 449 20.74 -20.63 3.06
CA GLU A 449 20.48 -21.32 1.78
C GLU A 449 18.98 -21.42 1.49
N VAL A 450 18.18 -21.78 2.49
CA VAL A 450 16.70 -21.84 2.35
C VAL A 450 16.12 -20.43 2.16
N LEU A 451 16.63 -19.43 2.88
CA LEU A 451 16.23 -18.05 2.75
C LEU A 451 16.52 -17.51 1.34
N ASP A 452 17.70 -17.77 0.80
CA ASP A 452 18.10 -17.34 -0.56
C ASP A 452 17.21 -17.94 -1.64
N TYR A 453 16.77 -19.19 -1.48
CA TYR A 453 15.83 -19.82 -2.40
C TYR A 453 14.53 -19.01 -2.52
N TYR A 454 13.92 -18.61 -1.37
CA TYR A 454 12.70 -17.84 -1.37
C TYR A 454 12.90 -16.36 -1.75
N LEU A 455 14.03 -15.76 -1.42
CA LEU A 455 14.39 -14.42 -1.88
C LEU A 455 14.50 -14.36 -3.41
N ASN A 456 15.16 -15.37 -4.03
CA ASN A 456 15.23 -15.47 -5.48
C ASN A 456 13.86 -15.73 -6.14
N MET A 457 12.98 -16.50 -5.48
CA MET A 457 11.60 -16.68 -5.94
C MET A 457 10.83 -15.34 -5.97
N ILE A 458 10.94 -14.54 -4.91
CA ILE A 458 10.33 -13.20 -4.84
C ILE A 458 10.91 -12.29 -5.94
N ARG A 459 12.23 -12.29 -6.12
CA ARG A 459 12.90 -11.54 -7.20
C ARG A 459 12.29 -11.85 -8.57
N LYS A 460 12.13 -13.13 -8.91
CA LYS A 460 11.53 -13.57 -10.18
C LYS A 460 10.08 -13.10 -10.33
N ILE A 461 9.29 -13.11 -9.25
CA ILE A 461 7.92 -12.59 -9.26
C ILE A 461 7.93 -11.09 -9.55
N HIS A 462 8.84 -10.32 -8.95
CA HIS A 462 8.96 -8.88 -9.20
C HIS A 462 9.41 -8.59 -10.63
N GLN A 463 10.43 -9.26 -11.14
CA GLN A 463 10.89 -9.11 -12.53
C GLN A 463 9.74 -9.34 -13.53
N ARG A 464 8.99 -10.43 -13.34
CA ARG A 464 7.81 -10.73 -14.17
C ARG A 464 6.72 -9.66 -14.06
N THR A 465 6.53 -9.08 -12.88
CA THR A 465 5.57 -7.99 -12.68
C THR A 465 6.00 -6.74 -13.43
N TYR A 466 7.29 -6.38 -13.41
CA TYR A 466 7.83 -5.27 -14.21
C TYR A 466 7.61 -5.48 -15.71
N ASP A 467 7.93 -6.67 -16.22
CA ASP A 467 7.75 -6.99 -17.64
C ASP A 467 6.28 -6.90 -18.05
N TYR A 468 5.38 -7.49 -17.24
CA TYR A 468 3.96 -7.50 -17.53
C TYR A 468 3.32 -6.11 -17.51
N LEU A 469 3.55 -5.34 -16.43
CA LEU A 469 3.01 -3.99 -16.33
C LEU A 469 3.57 -3.06 -17.41
N GLY A 470 4.82 -3.27 -17.82
CA GLY A 470 5.46 -2.50 -18.89
C GLY A 470 4.76 -2.57 -20.25
N GLU A 471 3.97 -3.62 -20.49
CA GLU A 471 3.19 -3.80 -21.73
C GLU A 471 1.85 -3.04 -21.73
N MET A 472 1.43 -2.49 -20.58
CA MET A 472 0.20 -1.71 -20.48
C MET A 472 0.31 -0.38 -21.22
N LYS A 473 -0.83 0.12 -21.71
CA LYS A 473 -0.91 1.42 -22.35
C LYS A 473 -1.12 2.54 -21.34
N ALA A 474 -0.61 3.72 -21.65
CA ALA A 474 -0.76 4.91 -20.81
C ALA A 474 -2.22 5.34 -20.62
N SER A 475 -3.11 4.99 -21.56
CA SER A 475 -4.56 5.23 -21.44
C SER A 475 -5.24 4.55 -20.25
N THR A 476 -4.57 3.60 -19.55
CA THR A 476 -5.13 2.93 -18.37
C THR A 476 -5.20 3.84 -17.14
N ASN A 477 -4.33 4.85 -17.04
CA ASN A 477 -4.40 5.89 -16.00
C ASN A 477 -3.85 7.21 -16.54
N PRO A 478 -4.66 7.97 -17.32
CA PRO A 478 -4.18 9.14 -18.06
C PRO A 478 -3.58 10.23 -17.17
N ILE A 479 -4.18 10.54 -16.01
CA ILE A 479 -3.66 11.56 -15.09
C ILE A 479 -2.20 11.25 -14.69
N GLN A 480 -1.90 10.01 -14.40
CA GLN A 480 -0.55 9.62 -13.96
C GLN A 480 0.43 9.45 -15.12
N TYR A 481 -0.02 8.87 -16.25
CA TYR A 481 0.88 8.48 -17.31
C TYR A 481 0.95 9.48 -18.47
N CYS A 482 -0.07 10.33 -18.64
CA CYS A 482 -0.13 11.29 -19.71
C CYS A 482 -0.07 12.75 -19.24
N GLU A 483 -0.63 13.08 -18.06
CA GLU A 483 -0.80 14.44 -17.57
C GLU A 483 0.23 14.83 -16.47
N GLY A 484 1.29 14.04 -16.31
CA GLY A 484 2.40 14.38 -15.42
C GLY A 484 2.21 14.00 -13.95
N GLY A 485 1.18 13.26 -13.58
CA GLY A 485 1.00 12.76 -12.20
C GLY A 485 2.14 11.84 -11.77
N PHE A 486 2.83 11.18 -12.73
CA PHE A 486 4.06 10.45 -12.50
C PHE A 486 5.26 11.08 -13.16
N TYR A 487 6.44 10.82 -12.60
CA TYR A 487 7.72 11.26 -13.11
C TYR A 487 7.96 10.66 -14.51
N GLY A 488 8.11 11.54 -15.51
CA GLY A 488 8.14 11.16 -16.92
C GLY A 488 6.77 10.83 -17.53
N GLY A 489 5.67 11.04 -16.80
CA GLY A 489 4.30 10.73 -17.18
C GLY A 489 3.68 11.69 -18.18
N HIS A 490 4.34 11.91 -19.33
CA HIS A 490 3.85 12.68 -20.46
C HIS A 490 3.81 11.80 -21.73
N LEU A 491 3.35 10.55 -21.56
CA LEU A 491 3.22 9.59 -22.65
C LEU A 491 1.93 9.87 -23.45
N LYS A 492 1.93 9.43 -24.71
CA LYS A 492 0.69 9.38 -25.47
C LYS A 492 -0.19 8.24 -24.94
N PRO A 493 -1.52 8.34 -25.00
CA PRO A 493 -2.42 7.29 -24.50
C PRO A 493 -2.17 5.89 -25.10
N THR A 494 -1.61 5.82 -26.30
CA THR A 494 -1.28 4.57 -26.99
C THR A 494 0.07 3.98 -26.63
N ASP A 495 0.94 4.75 -25.97
CA ASP A 495 2.29 4.31 -25.62
C ASP A 495 2.27 3.31 -24.46
N LYS A 496 3.27 2.43 -24.42
CA LYS A 496 3.45 1.51 -23.29
C LYS A 496 4.08 2.25 -22.11
N ILE A 497 3.67 1.88 -20.87
CA ILE A 497 4.19 2.52 -19.65
C ILE A 497 5.59 2.04 -19.24
N LYS A 498 6.19 1.12 -19.98
CA LYS A 498 7.51 0.53 -19.69
C LYS A 498 8.60 1.55 -19.30
N PRO A 499 8.71 2.72 -19.97
CA PRO A 499 9.70 3.75 -19.59
C PRO A 499 9.52 4.31 -18.18
N LEU A 500 8.28 4.31 -17.66
CA LEU A 500 7.95 4.86 -16.35
C LEU A 500 8.29 3.89 -15.19
N LEU A 501 8.61 2.63 -15.47
CA LEU A 501 8.78 1.60 -14.45
C LEU A 501 10.17 1.58 -13.80
N LYS A 502 11.21 2.06 -14.50
CA LYS A 502 12.58 2.07 -13.99
C LYS A 502 12.74 2.76 -12.62
N PRO A 503 12.18 3.95 -12.40
CA PRO A 503 12.27 4.63 -11.11
C PRO A 503 11.36 4.05 -10.02
N MET A 504 10.57 3.01 -10.30
CA MET A 504 9.60 2.46 -9.36
C MET A 504 10.21 1.38 -8.48
N THR A 505 9.65 1.21 -7.26
CA THR A 505 10.20 0.29 -6.25
C THR A 505 9.31 -0.95 -6.11
N ALA A 506 9.93 -2.14 -6.03
CA ALA A 506 9.26 -3.38 -5.63
C ALA A 506 9.68 -3.79 -4.21
N SER A 507 8.78 -4.37 -3.43
CA SER A 507 8.98 -4.61 -2.01
C SER A 507 9.13 -6.09 -1.66
N PHE A 508 10.23 -6.41 -0.97
CA PHE A 508 10.46 -7.68 -0.29
C PHE A 508 9.91 -7.55 1.13
N GLY A 509 8.76 -8.14 1.38
CA GLY A 509 8.10 -8.04 2.68
C GLY A 509 8.64 -9.04 3.70
N ILE A 510 8.56 -8.67 4.97
CA ILE A 510 8.86 -9.57 6.10
C ILE A 510 7.69 -9.58 7.08
N THR A 511 7.46 -10.73 7.72
CA THR A 511 6.47 -10.91 8.79
C THR A 511 7.04 -11.80 9.90
N ALA A 512 6.45 -11.71 11.08
CA ALA A 512 6.69 -12.61 12.20
C ALA A 512 8.16 -12.66 12.67
N LEU A 513 8.80 -11.49 12.76
CA LEU A 513 10.20 -11.42 13.19
C LEU A 513 10.36 -11.86 14.66
N ASN A 514 9.36 -11.58 15.52
CA ASN A 514 9.37 -12.03 16.90
C ASN A 514 9.31 -13.58 16.97
N GLU A 515 8.41 -14.19 16.22
CA GLU A 515 8.27 -15.65 16.18
C GLU A 515 9.49 -16.35 15.55
N LEU A 516 10.21 -15.66 14.65
CA LEU A 516 11.51 -16.15 14.16
C LEU A 516 12.52 -16.25 15.31
N GLN A 517 12.62 -15.21 16.14
CA GLN A 517 13.54 -15.18 17.27
C GLN A 517 13.14 -16.22 18.34
N GLU A 518 11.84 -16.31 18.65
CA GLU A 518 11.29 -17.34 19.57
C GLU A 518 11.60 -18.76 19.08
N LEU A 519 11.35 -19.02 17.79
CA LEU A 519 11.66 -20.34 17.22
C LEU A 519 13.16 -20.62 17.25
N TYR A 520 14.01 -19.61 17.10
CA TYR A 520 15.46 -19.77 17.08
C TYR A 520 16.02 -20.22 18.44
N ASN A 521 15.68 -19.56 19.52
CA ASN A 521 16.29 -19.79 20.84
C ASN A 521 15.32 -19.71 22.05
N GLY A 522 14.02 -19.65 21.82
CA GLY A 522 13.00 -19.57 22.89
C GLY A 522 12.91 -18.22 23.58
N LYS A 523 13.40 -17.14 22.96
CA LYS A 523 13.37 -15.77 23.50
C LYS A 523 12.65 -14.84 22.56
N SER A 524 11.87 -13.91 23.10
CA SER A 524 11.21 -12.85 22.34
C SER A 524 12.20 -11.79 21.84
N LEU A 525 11.74 -10.89 20.95
CA LEU A 525 12.54 -9.72 20.53
C LEU A 525 12.90 -8.81 21.73
N VAL A 526 12.06 -8.78 22.76
CA VAL A 526 12.31 -7.99 23.97
C VAL A 526 13.48 -8.57 24.78
N GLU A 527 13.58 -9.90 24.85
CA GLU A 527 14.60 -10.60 25.63
C GLU A 527 15.94 -10.71 24.89
N ASP A 528 15.92 -10.79 23.56
CA ASP A 528 17.13 -10.94 22.74
C ASP A 528 17.01 -10.15 21.42
N GLY A 529 16.64 -10.77 20.32
CA GLY A 529 16.49 -10.13 18.99
C GLY A 529 17.76 -10.07 18.17
N GLN A 530 18.88 -10.64 18.61
CA GLN A 530 20.14 -10.58 17.85
C GLN A 530 20.07 -11.38 16.56
N PHE A 531 19.52 -12.60 16.60
CA PHE A 531 19.35 -13.41 15.39
C PHE A 531 18.42 -12.74 14.37
N ALA A 532 17.30 -12.17 14.84
CA ALA A 532 16.39 -11.41 14.02
C ALA A 532 17.08 -10.23 13.31
N LEU A 533 17.95 -9.51 14.04
CA LEU A 533 18.74 -8.40 13.50
C LEU A 533 19.71 -8.87 12.40
N ASP A 534 20.41 -9.97 12.62
CA ASP A 534 21.37 -10.53 11.67
C ASP A 534 20.65 -11.03 10.40
N VAL A 535 19.50 -11.64 10.54
CA VAL A 535 18.66 -12.05 9.39
C VAL A 535 18.22 -10.84 8.57
N LEU A 536 17.76 -9.76 9.20
CA LEU A 536 17.38 -8.53 8.47
C LEU A 536 18.56 -7.89 7.76
N LYS A 537 19.75 -7.87 8.36
CA LYS A 537 20.96 -7.38 7.72
C LYS A 537 21.31 -8.23 6.48
N TYR A 538 21.19 -9.54 6.60
CA TYR A 538 21.42 -10.45 5.48
C TYR A 538 20.41 -10.23 4.33
N ILE A 539 19.14 -10.09 4.63
CA ILE A 539 18.11 -9.81 3.63
C ILE A 539 18.42 -8.46 2.93
N ASN A 540 18.83 -7.43 3.68
CA ASN A 540 19.26 -6.15 3.10
C ASN A 540 20.42 -6.31 2.13
N TYR A 541 21.44 -7.07 2.52
CA TYR A 541 22.58 -7.36 1.68
C TYR A 541 22.13 -8.02 0.36
N LYS A 542 21.32 -9.07 0.42
CA LYS A 542 20.82 -9.80 -0.77
C LYS A 542 19.91 -8.95 -1.66
N VAL A 543 19.02 -8.17 -1.08
CA VAL A 543 18.13 -7.29 -1.85
C VAL A 543 18.92 -6.18 -2.55
N ASN A 544 20.01 -5.67 -1.94
CA ASN A 544 20.91 -4.74 -2.60
C ASN A 544 21.70 -5.39 -3.74
N GLU A 545 22.18 -6.64 -3.58
CA GLU A 545 22.77 -7.40 -4.71
C GLU A 545 21.79 -7.48 -5.89
N PHE A 546 20.55 -7.88 -5.63
CA PHE A 546 19.51 -7.98 -6.67
C PHE A 546 19.27 -6.64 -7.38
N LYS A 547 19.25 -5.55 -6.61
CA LYS A 547 19.10 -4.21 -7.18
C LYS A 547 20.22 -3.87 -8.15
N GLU A 548 21.47 -4.14 -7.80
CA GLU A 548 22.63 -3.89 -8.65
C GLU A 548 22.63 -4.79 -9.90
N GLU A 549 22.30 -6.05 -9.76
CA GLU A 549 22.28 -7.02 -10.86
C GLU A 549 21.15 -6.73 -11.87
N ASP A 550 19.96 -6.41 -11.39
CA ASP A 550 18.78 -6.25 -12.24
C ASP A 550 18.60 -4.83 -12.78
N GLY A 551 19.22 -3.84 -12.13
CA GLY A 551 19.00 -2.42 -12.43
C GLY A 551 17.56 -1.97 -12.11
N TRP A 552 16.89 -2.63 -11.17
CA TRP A 552 15.59 -2.29 -10.62
C TRP A 552 15.69 -1.86 -9.16
N LEU A 553 14.77 -1.03 -8.70
CA LEU A 553 14.72 -0.62 -7.30
C LEU A 553 13.95 -1.64 -6.47
N TYR A 554 14.65 -2.25 -5.52
CA TYR A 554 14.10 -3.15 -4.53
C TYR A 554 14.30 -2.58 -3.13
N ALA A 555 13.37 -2.89 -2.21
CA ALA A 555 13.47 -2.46 -0.83
C ALA A 555 12.79 -3.46 0.11
N ILE A 556 13.19 -3.46 1.39
CA ILE A 556 12.58 -4.31 2.41
C ILE A 556 11.36 -3.61 3.01
N TYR A 557 10.28 -4.34 3.07
CA TYR A 557 8.99 -3.86 3.53
C TYR A 557 8.57 -4.55 4.83
N GLY A 558 8.46 -3.79 5.91
CA GLY A 558 7.81 -4.26 7.13
C GLY A 558 6.32 -4.45 6.87
N THR A 559 5.92 -5.66 6.51
CA THR A 559 4.59 -5.96 6.00
C THR A 559 3.48 -5.64 7.01
N PRO A 560 2.45 -4.87 6.66
CA PRO A 560 1.24 -4.72 7.48
C PRO A 560 0.38 -5.98 7.37
N ALA A 561 0.68 -6.97 8.18
CA ALA A 561 0.09 -8.30 8.07
C ALA A 561 -1.29 -8.37 8.78
N GLU A 562 -2.31 -7.69 8.27
CA GLU A 562 -3.65 -7.60 8.85
C GLU A 562 -4.32 -8.97 9.03
N SER A 563 -5.08 -9.43 8.04
CA SER A 563 -5.68 -10.77 8.02
C SER A 563 -4.63 -11.88 7.81
N LEU A 564 -3.48 -11.54 7.26
CA LEU A 564 -2.38 -12.47 7.01
C LEU A 564 -1.82 -13.06 8.31
N CYS A 565 -1.81 -12.33 9.43
CA CYS A 565 -1.32 -12.81 10.72
C CYS A 565 -1.99 -14.12 11.16
N GLY A 566 -3.30 -14.23 11.01
CA GLY A 566 -4.05 -15.45 11.34
C GLY A 566 -3.81 -16.57 10.33
N LEU A 567 -3.80 -16.25 9.03
CA LEU A 567 -3.51 -17.23 7.97
C LEU A 567 -2.13 -17.87 8.15
N GLN A 568 -1.12 -17.11 8.52
CA GLN A 568 0.24 -17.59 8.73
C GLN A 568 0.34 -18.59 9.90
N ILE A 569 -0.40 -18.38 10.97
CA ILE A 569 -0.50 -19.36 12.07
C ILE A 569 -1.11 -20.67 11.59
N GLU A 570 -2.22 -20.62 10.84
CA GLU A 570 -2.86 -21.82 10.32
C GLU A 570 -1.92 -22.61 9.39
N GLN A 571 -1.20 -21.92 8.52
CA GLN A 571 -0.21 -22.53 7.61
C GLN A 571 0.95 -23.14 8.37
N PHE A 572 1.49 -22.44 9.37
CA PHE A 572 2.58 -22.94 10.20
C PHE A 572 2.17 -24.22 10.95
N ARG A 573 1.01 -24.18 11.65
CA ARG A 573 0.48 -25.32 12.37
C ARG A 573 0.28 -26.56 11.49
N LYS A 574 -0.18 -26.35 10.26
CA LYS A 574 -0.39 -27.41 9.30
C LYS A 574 0.91 -28.12 8.91
N MET A 575 2.01 -27.37 8.79
CA MET A 575 3.29 -27.88 8.32
C MET A 575 4.18 -28.40 9.46
N TYR A 576 4.18 -27.72 10.61
CA TYR A 576 5.16 -27.91 11.69
C TYR A 576 4.51 -28.13 13.06
N GLY A 577 3.18 -28.11 13.16
CA GLY A 577 2.46 -28.28 14.41
C GLY A 577 2.41 -27.01 15.27
N VAL A 578 2.01 -27.22 16.52
CA VAL A 578 1.92 -26.14 17.51
C VAL A 578 3.21 -26.08 18.30
N ILE A 579 3.85 -24.92 18.29
CA ILE A 579 5.08 -24.60 19.03
C ILE A 579 4.78 -23.41 19.93
N GLU A 580 5.14 -23.54 21.23
CA GLU A 580 4.95 -22.50 22.24
C GLU A 580 5.60 -21.19 21.82
N ASN A 581 4.91 -20.07 22.00
CA ASN A 581 5.27 -18.69 21.62
C ASN A 581 5.49 -18.46 20.11
N VAL A 582 5.38 -19.48 19.28
CA VAL A 582 5.54 -19.37 17.82
C VAL A 582 4.22 -19.54 17.08
N SER A 583 3.47 -20.60 17.42
CA SER A 583 2.23 -20.94 16.72
C SER A 583 1.07 -21.37 17.63
N ASP A 584 1.21 -21.26 18.92
CA ASP A 584 0.14 -21.55 19.91
C ASP A 584 -0.90 -20.42 20.02
N ARG A 585 -0.57 -19.21 19.55
CA ARG A 585 -1.42 -18.00 19.56
C ARG A 585 -2.26 -17.91 18.27
N PRO A 586 -3.36 -17.16 18.24
CA PRO A 586 -4.23 -17.06 17.07
C PRO A 586 -3.67 -16.20 15.92
N TYR A 587 -2.57 -15.49 16.12
CA TYR A 587 -1.91 -14.59 15.14
C TYR A 587 -0.40 -14.53 15.39
N VAL A 588 0.37 -14.18 14.35
CA VAL A 588 1.80 -13.83 14.46
C VAL A 588 1.97 -12.33 14.66
N SER A 589 3.14 -11.92 15.13
CA SER A 589 3.53 -10.51 15.21
C SER A 589 3.65 -9.90 13.82
N ASN A 590 3.43 -8.59 13.75
CA ASN A 590 3.46 -7.81 12.52
C ASN A 590 4.88 -7.33 12.23
N SER A 591 5.36 -7.53 11.00
CA SER A 591 6.61 -6.93 10.54
C SER A 591 7.81 -7.25 11.45
N PHE A 592 8.49 -6.20 11.93
CA PHE A 592 9.61 -6.24 12.89
C PHE A 592 9.19 -5.89 14.33
N HIS A 593 7.89 -5.76 14.59
CA HIS A 593 7.39 -5.40 15.92
C HIS A 593 7.49 -6.57 16.89
N CYS A 594 7.69 -6.25 18.17
CA CYS A 594 7.53 -7.23 19.24
C CYS A 594 6.06 -7.72 19.29
N HIS A 595 5.82 -8.83 19.96
CA HIS A 595 4.46 -9.33 20.12
C HIS A 595 3.61 -8.31 20.92
N VAL A 596 2.35 -8.13 20.52
CA VAL A 596 1.46 -7.10 21.11
C VAL A 596 1.17 -7.33 22.60
N THR A 597 1.36 -8.56 23.09
CA THR A 597 1.17 -8.92 24.51
C THR A 597 2.36 -8.57 25.40
N GLU A 598 3.49 -8.12 24.84
CA GLU A 598 4.64 -7.69 25.63
C GLU A 598 4.29 -6.51 26.51
N ASP A 599 4.62 -6.62 27.79
CA ASP A 599 4.33 -5.61 28.79
C ASP A 599 5.53 -4.66 28.94
N ILE A 600 5.72 -3.80 27.96
CA ILE A 600 6.79 -2.81 27.87
C ILE A 600 6.23 -1.41 27.69
N THR A 601 6.95 -0.42 28.23
CA THR A 601 6.56 0.98 28.08
C THR A 601 6.72 1.46 26.62
N PRO A 602 6.02 2.53 26.21
CA PRO A 602 6.22 3.16 24.91
C PRO A 602 7.68 3.50 24.60
N ILE A 603 8.41 3.98 25.62
CA ILE A 603 9.84 4.32 25.50
C ILE A 603 10.69 3.09 25.22
N GLN A 604 10.47 2.01 25.97
CA GLN A 604 11.17 0.73 25.75
C GLN A 604 10.87 0.15 24.36
N LYS A 605 9.62 0.25 23.90
CA LYS A 605 9.22 -0.20 22.56
C LYS A 605 9.92 0.59 21.46
N GLN A 606 9.96 1.93 21.58
CA GLN A 606 10.69 2.77 20.63
C GLN A 606 12.19 2.43 20.59
N ASP A 607 12.82 2.15 21.75
CA ASP A 607 14.24 1.75 21.81
C ASP A 607 14.47 0.37 21.20
N LEU A 608 13.62 -0.59 21.50
CA LEU A 608 13.71 -1.95 20.99
C LEU A 608 13.60 -1.97 19.46
N GLU A 609 12.53 -1.39 18.92
CA GLU A 609 12.19 -1.47 17.49
C GLU A 609 13.06 -0.54 16.65
N GLY A 610 13.63 0.50 17.25
CA GLY A 610 14.65 1.36 16.63
C GLY A 610 15.86 0.59 16.08
N ARG A 611 16.20 -0.57 16.67
CA ARG A 611 17.28 -1.46 16.18
C ARG A 611 17.03 -2.00 14.77
N PHE A 612 15.77 -2.20 14.40
CA PHE A 612 15.35 -2.76 13.12
C PHE A 612 14.94 -1.69 12.10
N TRP A 613 14.80 -0.44 12.55
CA TRP A 613 14.14 0.65 11.83
C TRP A 613 14.73 0.90 10.44
N ASP A 614 16.03 1.12 10.34
CA ASP A 614 16.67 1.44 9.04
C ASP A 614 16.84 0.24 8.13
N LEU A 615 16.67 -0.98 8.65
CA LEU A 615 16.73 -2.20 7.86
C LEU A 615 15.44 -2.45 7.06
N CYS A 616 14.31 -1.84 7.43
CA CYS A 616 13.07 -1.88 6.68
C CYS A 616 12.88 -0.60 5.84
N ASN A 617 13.77 -0.39 4.87
CA ASN A 617 13.89 0.84 4.09
C ASN A 617 12.78 1.06 3.04
N GLY A 618 12.02 0.03 2.67
CA GLY A 618 10.91 0.07 1.72
C GLY A 618 9.54 0.22 2.38
N GLY A 619 9.47 0.19 3.69
CA GLY A 619 8.20 0.40 4.40
C GLY A 619 8.29 0.09 5.88
N LYS A 620 7.89 1.06 6.68
CA LYS A 620 7.93 0.99 8.14
C LYS A 620 7.01 2.05 8.75
N ILE A 621 6.49 1.76 9.92
CA ILE A 621 5.83 2.70 10.81
C ILE A 621 6.01 2.21 12.23
N GLN A 622 6.30 3.11 13.14
CA GLN A 622 6.30 2.85 14.57
C GLN A 622 4.94 3.21 15.14
N TYR A 623 4.38 2.38 15.97
CA TYR A 623 3.20 2.71 16.74
C TYR A 623 3.32 2.12 18.14
N VAL A 624 3.08 2.98 19.12
CA VAL A 624 3.07 2.62 20.52
C VAL A 624 1.71 2.95 21.11
N ARG A 625 1.26 2.13 22.07
CA ARG A 625 0.05 2.42 22.79
C ARG A 625 0.30 3.60 23.74
N TYR A 626 -0.64 4.53 23.71
CA TYR A 626 -0.61 5.71 24.56
C TYR A 626 -1.66 5.55 25.69
N PRO A 627 -1.35 4.86 26.81
CA PRO A 627 -2.29 4.63 27.90
C PRO A 627 -2.41 5.88 28.79
N ILE A 628 -2.81 6.99 28.21
CA ILE A 628 -2.63 8.34 28.77
C ILE A 628 -3.89 9.21 28.65
N ASP A 629 -5.05 8.63 28.40
CA ASP A 629 -6.39 9.25 28.48
C ASP A 629 -6.46 10.70 27.97
N TYR A 630 -6.09 10.93 26.70
CA TYR A 630 -6.07 12.26 26.07
C TYR A 630 -5.04 13.25 26.64
N ASN A 631 -4.05 12.79 27.41
CA ASN A 631 -3.00 13.64 27.98
C ASN A 631 -2.07 14.19 26.89
N LYS A 632 -2.29 15.44 26.48
CA LYS A 632 -1.52 16.10 25.40
C LYS A 632 -0.02 16.23 25.71
N ASP A 633 0.36 16.47 26.96
CA ASP A 633 1.76 16.63 27.33
C ASP A 633 2.54 15.32 27.20
N ALA A 634 1.90 14.21 27.56
CA ALA A 634 2.47 12.88 27.35
C ALA A 634 2.57 12.54 25.85
N ILE A 635 1.53 12.84 25.05
CA ILE A 635 1.56 12.66 23.59
C ILE A 635 2.70 13.49 22.99
N ARG A 636 2.78 14.78 23.32
CA ARG A 636 3.85 15.67 22.86
C ARG A 636 5.23 15.10 23.16
N THR A 637 5.45 14.64 24.39
CA THR A 637 6.74 14.09 24.83
C THR A 637 7.13 12.85 24.03
N LEU A 638 6.20 11.91 23.83
CA LEU A 638 6.46 10.69 23.09
C LEU A 638 6.65 10.95 21.59
N VAL A 639 5.87 11.88 21.01
CA VAL A 639 6.01 12.29 19.61
C VAL A 639 7.37 12.96 19.40
N ARG A 640 7.77 13.94 20.21
CA ARG A 640 9.10 14.58 20.10
C ARG A 640 10.23 13.57 20.18
N ARG A 641 10.15 12.63 21.13
CA ARG A 641 11.13 11.55 21.23
C ARG A 641 11.18 10.67 19.96
N ALA A 642 10.02 10.33 19.41
CA ALA A 642 9.97 9.58 18.14
C ALA A 642 10.59 10.38 16.98
N MET A 643 10.36 11.69 16.94
CA MET A 643 10.94 12.56 15.92
C MET A 643 12.46 12.64 16.04
N ASP A 644 13.01 12.76 17.26
CA ASP A 644 14.45 12.72 17.51
C ASP A 644 15.08 11.41 17.00
N LYS A 645 14.38 10.29 17.18
CA LYS A 645 14.83 8.96 16.69
C LYS A 645 14.66 8.76 15.17
N GLY A 646 14.09 9.71 14.47
CA GLY A 646 13.87 9.60 13.01
C GLY A 646 12.72 8.68 12.61
N PHE A 647 11.74 8.49 13.47
CA PHE A 647 10.62 7.60 13.21
C PHE A 647 9.54 8.20 12.33
N TYR A 648 8.76 7.31 11.76
CA TYR A 648 7.39 7.54 11.30
C TYR A 648 6.49 6.92 12.36
N GLU A 649 5.89 7.77 13.21
CA GLU A 649 5.20 7.37 14.45
C GLU A 649 3.70 7.55 14.31
N GLY A 650 2.94 6.54 14.69
CA GLY A 650 1.48 6.59 14.82
C GLY A 650 1.04 6.54 16.28
N VAL A 651 0.22 7.50 16.69
CA VAL A 651 -0.46 7.45 18.01
C VAL A 651 -1.49 6.32 18.00
N ASN A 652 -1.49 5.47 19.01
CA ASN A 652 -2.44 4.36 19.12
C ASN A 652 -3.26 4.45 20.41
N LEU A 653 -4.54 4.71 20.23
CA LEU A 653 -5.61 4.67 21.23
C LEU A 653 -6.68 3.69 20.73
N SER A 654 -7.74 3.44 21.46
CA SER A 654 -8.93 2.74 20.97
C SER A 654 -10.13 3.64 21.22
N LEU A 655 -10.61 4.31 20.17
CA LEU A 655 -11.70 5.28 20.26
C LEU A 655 -13.04 4.56 20.14
N ALA A 656 -13.95 4.80 21.06
CA ALA A 656 -15.30 4.23 21.04
C ALA A 656 -16.36 5.33 21.18
N TYR A 657 -17.41 5.19 20.40
CA TYR A 657 -18.54 6.13 20.28
C TYR A 657 -19.85 5.37 20.41
N CYS A 658 -20.73 5.82 21.30
CA CYS A 658 -22.09 5.30 21.39
C CYS A 658 -22.96 5.91 20.29
N ASP A 659 -23.51 5.06 19.41
CA ASP A 659 -24.36 5.53 18.30
C ASP A 659 -25.73 5.99 18.76
N ASP A 660 -26.18 5.59 19.97
CA ASP A 660 -27.49 5.94 20.51
C ASP A 660 -27.48 7.27 21.29
N CYS A 661 -26.49 7.53 22.13
CA CYS A 661 -26.48 8.73 22.97
C CYS A 661 -25.32 9.72 22.68
N GLY A 662 -24.38 9.35 21.77
CA GLY A 662 -23.25 10.21 21.42
C GLY A 662 -22.09 10.22 22.43
N HIS A 663 -22.16 9.43 23.51
CA HIS A 663 -21.06 9.34 24.48
C HIS A 663 -19.79 8.79 23.84
N GLN A 664 -18.64 9.34 24.21
CA GLN A 664 -17.33 8.98 23.69
C GLN A 664 -16.40 8.60 24.84
N GLU A 665 -15.70 7.49 24.71
CA GLU A 665 -14.72 7.02 25.70
C GLU A 665 -13.68 6.11 25.04
N LEU A 666 -12.52 5.94 25.66
CA LEU A 666 -11.53 4.96 25.21
C LEU A 666 -11.97 3.55 25.62
N GLU A 667 -11.72 2.57 24.74
CA GLU A 667 -11.88 1.13 25.02
C GLU A 667 -13.28 0.66 25.47
N MET A 668 -14.30 1.48 25.30
CA MET A 668 -15.66 1.19 25.72
C MET A 668 -16.26 -0.02 24.95
N ASP A 669 -16.80 -1.01 25.67
CA ASP A 669 -17.53 -2.15 25.08
C ASP A 669 -19.04 -2.08 25.32
N VAL A 670 -19.47 -1.37 26.35
CA VAL A 670 -20.85 -1.04 26.70
C VAL A 670 -20.86 0.42 27.11
N CYS A 671 -21.79 1.20 26.60
CA CYS A 671 -21.89 2.61 26.94
C CYS A 671 -22.22 2.80 28.44
N PRO A 672 -21.37 3.49 29.23
CA PRO A 672 -21.63 3.69 30.65
C PRO A 672 -22.80 4.64 30.93
N VAL A 673 -23.21 5.45 29.95
CA VAL A 673 -24.29 6.43 30.09
C VAL A 673 -25.67 5.82 29.81
N CYS A 674 -25.81 5.03 28.74
CA CYS A 674 -27.14 4.50 28.35
C CYS A 674 -27.22 2.97 28.32
N GLY A 675 -26.13 2.25 28.61
CA GLY A 675 -26.06 0.79 28.60
C GLY A 675 -26.09 0.13 27.22
N SER A 676 -25.98 0.92 26.14
CA SER A 676 -26.06 0.41 24.77
C SER A 676 -24.77 -0.32 24.36
N THR A 677 -24.93 -1.35 23.52
CA THR A 677 -23.84 -2.03 22.79
C THR A 677 -23.75 -1.61 21.32
N ASN A 678 -24.64 -0.68 20.90
CA ASN A 678 -24.62 -0.09 19.56
C ASN A 678 -23.48 0.94 19.48
N LEU A 679 -22.27 0.42 19.27
CA LEU A 679 -21.04 1.20 19.32
C LEU A 679 -20.34 1.20 17.96
N THR A 680 -19.78 2.35 17.61
CA THR A 680 -18.76 2.48 16.56
C THR A 680 -17.39 2.62 17.21
N LYS A 681 -16.43 1.76 16.85
CA LYS A 681 -15.05 1.80 17.34
C LYS A 681 -14.07 2.03 16.20
N ILE A 682 -13.06 2.86 16.49
CA ILE A 682 -11.95 3.13 15.59
C ILE A 682 -10.68 2.63 16.25
N ASP A 683 -9.98 1.72 15.59
CA ASP A 683 -8.72 1.16 16.01
C ASP A 683 -7.66 1.28 14.91
N ARG A 684 -6.40 1.25 15.30
CA ARG A 684 -5.29 1.22 14.36
C ARG A 684 -5.15 -0.17 13.73
N MET A 685 -5.22 -0.22 12.40
CA MET A 685 -4.98 -1.43 11.61
C MET A 685 -3.55 -1.44 11.10
N ASN A 686 -2.59 -1.47 12.00
CA ASN A 686 -1.17 -1.36 11.71
C ASN A 686 -0.79 0.05 11.18
N GLY A 687 -0.77 0.31 9.89
CA GLY A 687 -0.35 1.58 9.32
C GLY A 687 -1.46 2.62 9.09
N TYR A 688 -2.70 2.35 9.42
CA TYR A 688 -3.84 3.25 9.23
C TYR A 688 -4.95 2.97 10.25
N LEU A 689 -5.95 3.85 10.31
CA LEU A 689 -7.13 3.69 11.15
C LEU A 689 -8.27 3.04 10.38
N SER A 690 -9.04 2.20 11.05
CA SER A 690 -10.27 1.63 10.48
C SER A 690 -11.33 1.41 11.55
N TYR A 691 -12.56 1.22 11.09
CA TYR A 691 -13.63 0.79 11.96
C TYR A 691 -13.45 -0.69 12.34
N SER A 692 -13.09 -0.96 13.59
CA SER A 692 -13.12 -2.32 14.14
C SER A 692 -14.54 -2.78 14.45
N ARG A 693 -15.42 -1.83 14.73
CA ARG A 693 -16.85 -2.07 14.96
C ARG A 693 -17.68 -0.92 14.38
N VAL A 694 -18.81 -1.24 13.76
CA VAL A 694 -19.79 -0.28 13.24
C VAL A 694 -21.17 -0.76 13.66
N HIS A 695 -21.92 0.07 14.38
CA HIS A 695 -23.25 -0.26 14.91
C HIS A 695 -23.30 -1.62 15.66
N GLY A 696 -22.28 -1.88 16.46
CA GLY A 696 -22.13 -3.12 17.21
C GLY A 696 -21.51 -4.30 16.46
N ASP A 697 -21.47 -4.28 15.12
CA ASP A 697 -20.92 -5.35 14.29
C ASP A 697 -19.46 -5.15 13.92
N THR A 698 -18.66 -6.24 13.96
CA THR A 698 -17.27 -6.20 13.52
C THR A 698 -17.12 -6.49 12.02
N ARG A 699 -16.21 -5.75 11.38
CA ARG A 699 -15.74 -5.99 10.00
C ARG A 699 -14.43 -6.81 9.95
N LEU A 700 -13.87 -7.15 11.10
CA LEU A 700 -12.57 -7.83 11.24
C LEU A 700 -12.76 -9.34 11.43
N ASN A 701 -11.75 -10.12 11.00
CA ASN A 701 -11.69 -11.54 11.31
C ASN A 701 -11.33 -11.78 12.79
N SER A 702 -11.51 -13.03 13.25
CA SER A 702 -11.30 -13.40 14.66
C SER A 702 -9.86 -13.22 15.14
N ALA A 703 -8.88 -13.50 14.29
CA ALA A 703 -7.47 -13.36 14.61
C ALA A 703 -7.09 -11.88 14.84
N LYS A 704 -7.57 -10.97 13.98
CA LYS A 704 -7.33 -9.54 14.14
C LYS A 704 -8.07 -8.94 15.33
N MET A 705 -9.27 -9.42 15.60
CA MET A 705 -10.01 -9.02 16.82
C MET A 705 -9.30 -9.47 18.10
N ALA A 706 -8.74 -10.68 18.10
CA ALA A 706 -7.94 -11.17 19.24
C ALA A 706 -6.69 -10.31 19.43
N GLU A 707 -5.98 -10.00 18.35
CA GLU A 707 -4.79 -9.15 18.39
C GLU A 707 -5.08 -7.77 18.97
N ILE A 708 -6.15 -7.09 18.52
CA ILE A 708 -6.55 -5.77 19.06
C ILE A 708 -6.88 -5.86 20.56
N LYS A 709 -7.60 -6.90 20.97
CA LYS A 709 -8.00 -7.09 22.38
C LYS A 709 -6.82 -7.36 23.30
N GLU A 710 -5.78 -8.02 22.80
CA GLU A 710 -4.61 -8.43 23.59
C GLU A 710 -3.48 -7.39 23.61
N ARG A 711 -3.64 -6.25 22.94
CA ARG A 711 -2.64 -5.20 22.85
C ARG A 711 -2.28 -4.63 24.22
N LYS A 712 -0.99 -4.70 24.57
CA LYS A 712 -0.39 -4.04 25.72
C LYS A 712 0.63 -2.99 25.28
N SER A 713 1.56 -3.37 24.42
CA SER A 713 2.64 -2.51 23.95
C SER A 713 2.32 -1.73 22.65
N MET A 714 1.29 -2.14 21.95
CA MET A 714 0.98 -1.61 20.61
C MET A 714 -0.35 -0.87 20.54
#